data_49df12dbca9aa8d840b05317f4d16c53
#
_entry.id   49df12dbca9aa8d840b05317f4d16c53
#
_cell.length_a   1.000
_cell.length_b   1.000
_cell.length_c   1.000
_cell.angle_alpha   90.00
_cell.angle_beta   90.00
_cell.angle_gamma   90.00
#
_symmetry.space_group_name_H-M   'P 1'
#
loop_
_entity.id
_entity.type
_entity.pdbx_description
1 polymer ?
#
loop_
_entity_poly.entity_id
_entity_poly.type
_entity_poly.pdbx_seq_one_letter_code
_entity_poly.pdbx_strand_id
1 'polypeptide(L)'
;MIQTVVKRDGRIVGFNEQKIMAAIRKAMLHTDKGEDTTLIEQITDHISYRGKSQMSVEAIQDAIELELMKSARKDVAQKYIAYRNQRNIARKAKTRDVFMSIVNAKNNDITRENANMNADTPAGMMMKFASETTKPFVDDYLLSEDVRDAVMHNYIHIHDKDYYPTKSLTCVQHPLDVILNHGFTAGHGSSRPAKRIETAAVLACISLETCQNEMHGGQAIPAFDFYLAPYVRMSYQEEVKNLEKLTGEDLSNLYDAPIDDYIEKPLDGLQGRERLEQHAINKTVNRVHQAMEAFIHNMNTIHSRGGNQVVFSSINYGTDTSAEGRCIMREILQSTYQGVGNGETAIFPIQIWKKKRGVNYLPEDRNYDLYKLACKVTARRFFPNFLNLDATFNQNEKWRADDPERYKWEIATMGCRTRVFEDRWGEKTSIARGNLSFSTINIVKLAIECMGIEDEKQRIDMFFAKLDNILDITAKQLDERFQFQKTAMAKQFPLLMKYLWVGAENLKPEETIESVINHGTLGIGFIGLAECLVALIGKHHGESEKAQELGQKIVTYMRDRANEFSEQYHHNYSILATPAEGLSGKFTKKDRKQFGVIPGVTDRDYYTNSNHVPVYYKCTALKKAQIEAPYHDLTRGGHIFYVEIDGDATHNPSVIESVVDMMDKYNMGYGSVNHNRNRCLDCGYENADAHLEVCPKCGSHHIDKLQRITGYLVGTTDRWNSGKLAELHDRVTHIGG
;
A
#
# COMPACT_ATOMS: atom_id res chain seq x y z
N MET A 1 -4.90 20.48 -52.55
CA MET A 1 -6.16 19.79 -52.23
C MET A 1 -5.88 18.51 -51.44
N ILE A 2 -6.60 18.29 -50.34
CA ILE A 2 -6.46 17.09 -49.52
C ILE A 2 -7.00 15.91 -50.33
N GLN A 3 -6.21 14.82 -50.41
CA GLN A 3 -6.62 13.57 -51.09
C GLN A 3 -6.95 12.46 -50.08
N THR A 4 -6.18 12.40 -49.00
CA THR A 4 -6.31 11.34 -48.00
C THR A 4 -6.31 11.88 -46.60
N VAL A 5 -6.97 11.13 -45.68
CA VAL A 5 -7.06 11.44 -44.27
C VAL A 5 -6.52 10.28 -43.43
N VAL A 6 -5.58 10.57 -42.56
CA VAL A 6 -5.11 9.62 -41.54
C VAL A 6 -6.09 9.62 -40.40
N LYS A 7 -6.78 8.50 -40.20
CA LYS A 7 -7.67 8.29 -39.05
C LYS A 7 -6.88 8.15 -37.78
N ARG A 8 -7.57 8.29 -36.63
CA ARG A 8 -6.95 8.15 -35.29
C ARG A 8 -6.36 6.76 -35.01
N ASP A 9 -6.87 5.76 -35.71
CA ASP A 9 -6.38 4.36 -35.63
C ASP A 9 -5.24 4.08 -36.63
N GLY A 10 -4.71 5.11 -37.29
CA GLY A 10 -3.63 5.02 -38.27
C GLY A 10 -4.05 4.65 -39.72
N ARG A 11 -5.32 4.25 -39.94
CA ARG A 11 -5.80 3.93 -41.28
C ARG A 11 -5.86 5.17 -42.18
N ILE A 12 -5.46 5.01 -43.44
CA ILE A 12 -5.55 6.06 -44.47
C ILE A 12 -6.81 5.82 -45.27
N VAL A 13 -7.64 6.83 -45.37
CA VAL A 13 -8.90 6.79 -46.15
C VAL A 13 -8.99 7.98 -47.07
N GLY A 14 -9.79 7.88 -48.17
CA GLY A 14 -10.09 9.01 -49.04
C GLY A 14 -10.70 10.19 -48.29
N PHE A 15 -10.33 11.41 -48.66
CA PHE A 15 -10.91 12.62 -48.12
C PHE A 15 -12.37 12.76 -48.57
N ASN A 16 -13.22 13.23 -47.65
CA ASN A 16 -14.64 13.50 -47.88
C ASN A 16 -15.04 14.80 -47.20
N GLU A 17 -15.23 15.83 -48.01
CA GLU A 17 -15.61 17.21 -47.57
C GLU A 17 -16.99 17.28 -46.90
N GLN A 18 -17.93 16.37 -47.31
CA GLN A 18 -19.26 16.31 -46.68
C GLN A 18 -19.18 16.09 -45.15
N LYS A 19 -18.14 15.48 -44.68
CA LYS A 19 -17.92 15.26 -43.24
C LYS A 19 -17.57 16.58 -42.51
N ILE A 20 -16.86 17.49 -43.17
CA ILE A 20 -16.55 18.82 -42.62
C ILE A 20 -17.83 19.62 -42.57
N MET A 21 -18.57 19.69 -43.69
CA MET A 21 -19.85 20.41 -43.77
C MET A 21 -20.83 19.92 -42.72
N ALA A 22 -21.00 18.62 -42.54
CA ALA A 22 -21.91 18.03 -41.55
C ALA A 22 -21.49 18.37 -40.12
N ALA A 23 -20.19 18.43 -39.81
CA ALA A 23 -19.71 18.76 -38.48
C ALA A 23 -19.99 20.23 -38.12
N ILE A 24 -19.74 21.15 -39.06
CA ILE A 24 -20.03 22.59 -38.87
C ILE A 24 -21.52 22.81 -38.76
N ARG A 25 -22.31 22.22 -39.65
CA ARG A 25 -23.81 22.31 -39.64
C ARG A 25 -24.36 21.85 -38.29
N LYS A 26 -23.88 20.75 -37.78
CA LYS A 26 -24.30 20.21 -36.48
C LYS A 26 -24.02 21.20 -35.35
N ALA A 27 -22.89 21.89 -35.37
CA ALA A 27 -22.58 22.91 -34.36
C ALA A 27 -23.52 24.13 -34.47
N MET A 28 -23.88 24.52 -35.70
CA MET A 28 -24.81 25.63 -35.96
C MET A 28 -26.25 25.37 -35.47
N LEU A 29 -26.73 24.12 -35.59
CA LEU A 29 -28.05 23.69 -35.09
C LEU A 29 -28.21 23.86 -33.57
N HIS A 30 -27.12 23.98 -32.83
CA HIS A 30 -27.11 24.22 -31.37
C HIS A 30 -26.89 25.70 -31.02
N THR A 31 -27.10 26.62 -31.96
CA THR A 31 -27.01 28.07 -31.77
C THR A 31 -28.32 28.75 -32.13
N ASP A 32 -28.60 29.90 -31.54
CA ASP A 32 -29.88 30.64 -31.75
C ASP A 32 -29.98 31.30 -33.14
N LYS A 33 -28.87 31.42 -33.85
CA LYS A 33 -28.80 32.11 -35.17
C LYS A 33 -29.01 31.19 -36.37
N GLY A 34 -29.23 29.90 -36.16
CA GLY A 34 -29.49 28.93 -37.21
C GLY A 34 -28.28 28.61 -38.15
N GLU A 35 -28.59 27.97 -39.27
CA GLU A 35 -27.61 27.51 -40.26
C GLU A 35 -27.19 28.63 -41.22
N ASP A 36 -25.91 28.73 -41.51
CA ASP A 36 -25.29 29.59 -42.51
C ASP A 36 -24.53 28.72 -43.53
N THR A 37 -25.23 28.37 -44.64
CA THR A 37 -24.69 27.47 -45.69
C THR A 37 -23.49 28.08 -46.37
N THR A 38 -23.49 29.41 -46.60
CA THR A 38 -22.39 30.13 -47.26
C THR A 38 -21.13 30.04 -46.44
N LEU A 39 -21.20 30.21 -45.14
CA LEU A 39 -20.05 30.06 -44.24
C LEU A 39 -19.54 28.61 -44.16
N ILE A 40 -20.45 27.64 -44.21
CA ILE A 40 -20.08 26.21 -44.22
C ILE A 40 -19.24 25.89 -45.45
N GLU A 41 -19.72 26.36 -46.64
CA GLU A 41 -19.03 26.14 -47.92
C GLU A 41 -17.67 26.83 -47.92
N GLN A 42 -17.59 28.10 -47.53
CA GLN A 42 -16.31 28.85 -47.46
C GLN A 42 -15.27 28.20 -46.59
N ILE A 43 -15.65 27.74 -45.39
CA ILE A 43 -14.73 27.07 -44.51
C ILE A 43 -14.30 25.71 -45.08
N THR A 44 -15.25 24.96 -45.63
CA THR A 44 -14.95 23.64 -46.21
C THR A 44 -13.98 23.75 -47.39
N ASP A 45 -14.24 24.68 -48.29
CA ASP A 45 -13.37 24.94 -49.46
C ASP A 45 -11.96 25.37 -48.97
N HIS A 46 -11.87 26.32 -48.08
CA HIS A 46 -10.60 26.79 -47.59
C HIS A 46 -9.75 25.63 -46.97
N ILE A 47 -10.36 24.73 -46.22
CA ILE A 47 -9.69 23.59 -45.62
C ILE A 47 -9.30 22.57 -46.70
N SER A 48 -10.19 22.27 -47.64
CA SER A 48 -9.98 21.30 -48.71
C SER A 48 -8.82 21.68 -49.64
N TYR A 49 -8.61 22.94 -49.88
CA TYR A 49 -7.54 23.48 -50.74
C TYR A 49 -6.22 23.75 -50.01
N ARG A 50 -6.13 23.59 -48.69
CA ARG A 50 -4.88 23.70 -47.93
C ARG A 50 -3.87 22.68 -48.49
N GLY A 51 -2.71 23.15 -48.93
CA GLY A 51 -1.73 22.52 -49.78
C GLY A 51 -1.07 21.15 -49.41
N LYS A 52 -1.59 20.43 -48.38
CA LYS A 52 -1.11 19.09 -48.02
C LYS A 52 -2.02 18.02 -48.63
N SER A 53 -1.43 17.06 -49.39
CA SER A 53 -2.18 15.95 -49.99
C SER A 53 -2.75 14.99 -48.93
N GLN A 54 -2.14 14.92 -47.74
CA GLN A 54 -2.58 14.08 -46.65
C GLN A 54 -2.64 14.91 -45.35
N MET A 55 -3.74 14.80 -44.57
CA MET A 55 -3.91 15.40 -43.27
C MET A 55 -4.49 14.42 -42.26
N SER A 56 -4.16 14.58 -40.97
CA SER A 56 -4.80 13.83 -39.92
C SER A 56 -6.19 14.41 -39.59
N VAL A 57 -7.08 13.59 -39.01
CA VAL A 57 -8.41 14.03 -38.58
C VAL A 57 -8.27 15.19 -37.59
N GLU A 58 -7.28 15.15 -36.65
CA GLU A 58 -7.05 16.21 -35.69
C GLU A 58 -6.64 17.51 -36.38
N ALA A 59 -5.71 17.47 -37.32
CA ALA A 59 -5.30 18.65 -38.07
C ALA A 59 -6.44 19.31 -38.86
N ILE A 60 -7.37 18.50 -39.39
CA ILE A 60 -8.59 19.00 -40.06
C ILE A 60 -9.51 19.67 -39.01
N GLN A 61 -9.70 19.08 -37.84
CA GLN A 61 -10.53 19.68 -36.78
C GLN A 61 -9.93 20.96 -36.22
N ASP A 62 -8.61 21.04 -36.03
CA ASP A 62 -7.90 22.26 -35.64
C ASP A 62 -8.11 23.37 -36.67
N ALA A 63 -8.08 23.01 -37.96
CA ALA A 63 -8.32 23.94 -39.03
C ALA A 63 -9.78 24.48 -39.03
N ILE A 64 -10.76 23.62 -38.76
CA ILE A 64 -12.18 24.03 -38.63
C ILE A 64 -12.34 24.99 -37.45
N GLU A 65 -11.79 24.71 -36.32
CA GLU A 65 -11.83 25.58 -35.11
C GLU A 65 -11.23 26.94 -35.42
N LEU A 66 -10.05 26.97 -36.05
CA LEU A 66 -9.36 28.20 -36.38
C LEU A 66 -10.20 29.09 -37.34
N GLU A 67 -10.82 28.50 -38.37
CA GLU A 67 -11.62 29.22 -39.33
C GLU A 67 -12.95 29.70 -38.71
N LEU A 68 -13.61 28.90 -37.87
CA LEU A 68 -14.77 29.31 -37.11
C LEU A 68 -14.43 30.45 -36.13
N MET A 69 -13.27 30.39 -35.47
CA MET A 69 -12.79 31.46 -34.59
C MET A 69 -12.47 32.77 -35.33
N LYS A 70 -12.07 32.71 -36.60
CA LYS A 70 -11.91 33.91 -37.45
C LYS A 70 -13.22 34.48 -37.98
N SER A 71 -14.24 33.64 -38.12
CA SER A 71 -15.55 34.06 -38.64
C SER A 71 -16.30 34.97 -37.67
N ALA A 72 -17.39 35.61 -38.11
CA ALA A 72 -18.30 36.39 -37.29
C ALA A 72 -19.16 35.48 -36.34
N ARG A 73 -19.23 34.16 -36.61
CA ARG A 73 -20.04 33.20 -35.87
C ARG A 73 -19.25 32.58 -34.71
N LYS A 74 -18.84 33.39 -33.74
CA LYS A 74 -18.16 32.95 -32.51
C LYS A 74 -18.99 31.96 -31.68
N ASP A 75 -20.30 32.11 -31.72
CA ASP A 75 -21.28 31.21 -31.13
C ASP A 75 -21.10 29.76 -31.64
N VAL A 76 -20.92 29.60 -32.96
CA VAL A 76 -20.68 28.29 -33.59
C VAL A 76 -19.31 27.74 -33.20
N ALA A 77 -18.27 28.61 -33.19
CA ALA A 77 -16.92 28.20 -32.75
C ALA A 77 -16.96 27.64 -31.34
N GLN A 78 -17.62 28.33 -30.41
CA GLN A 78 -17.74 27.91 -29.02
C GLN A 78 -18.47 26.56 -28.88
N LYS A 79 -19.56 26.35 -29.59
CA LYS A 79 -20.31 25.08 -29.59
C LYS A 79 -19.51 23.94 -30.23
N TYR A 80 -18.78 24.22 -31.31
CA TYR A 80 -17.94 23.24 -31.98
C TYR A 80 -16.81 22.75 -31.08
N ILE A 81 -16.10 23.69 -30.42
CA ILE A 81 -14.98 23.39 -29.49
C ILE A 81 -15.53 22.61 -28.28
N ALA A 82 -16.62 23.04 -27.68
CA ALA A 82 -17.26 22.33 -26.55
C ALA A 82 -17.65 20.89 -26.93
N TYR A 83 -18.30 20.72 -28.09
CA TYR A 83 -18.66 19.37 -28.59
C TYR A 83 -17.46 18.50 -28.86
N ARG A 84 -16.40 19.05 -29.49
CA ARG A 84 -15.14 18.33 -29.73
C ARG A 84 -14.51 17.87 -28.42
N ASN A 85 -14.46 18.76 -27.41
CA ASN A 85 -13.94 18.42 -26.09
C ASN A 85 -14.75 17.29 -25.43
N GLN A 86 -16.07 17.39 -25.39
CA GLN A 86 -16.92 16.31 -24.86
C GLN A 86 -16.69 14.98 -25.58
N ARG A 87 -16.53 15.00 -26.91
CA ARG A 87 -16.24 13.79 -27.71
C ARG A 87 -14.82 13.25 -27.45
N ASN A 88 -13.85 14.10 -27.17
CA ASN A 88 -12.50 13.70 -26.81
C ASN A 88 -12.46 13.08 -25.40
N ILE A 89 -13.16 13.68 -24.45
CA ILE A 89 -13.34 13.13 -23.09
C ILE A 89 -14.00 11.75 -23.15
N ALA A 90 -15.14 11.63 -23.89
CA ALA A 90 -15.84 10.37 -24.05
C ALA A 90 -15.02 9.28 -24.75
N ARG A 91 -14.08 9.66 -25.63
CA ARG A 91 -13.17 8.73 -26.30
C ARG A 91 -12.01 8.30 -25.43
N LYS A 92 -11.45 9.23 -24.64
CA LYS A 92 -10.40 8.89 -23.64
C LYS A 92 -10.93 7.93 -22.57
N ALA A 93 -12.18 8.14 -22.14
CA ALA A 93 -12.85 7.26 -21.19
C ALA A 93 -13.20 5.88 -21.75
N LYS A 94 -13.25 5.73 -23.07
CA LYS A 94 -13.61 4.49 -23.78
C LYS A 94 -12.54 4.14 -24.82
N THR A 95 -11.28 4.05 -24.42
CA THR A 95 -10.30 3.50 -25.35
C THR A 95 -10.58 2.01 -25.57
N ARG A 96 -11.21 1.69 -26.70
CA ARG A 96 -11.55 0.32 -27.11
C ARG A 96 -10.38 -0.64 -26.91
N ASP A 97 -9.17 -0.16 -27.16
CA ASP A 97 -7.96 -0.98 -27.05
C ASP A 97 -7.64 -1.38 -25.61
N VAL A 98 -7.87 -0.49 -24.63
CA VAL A 98 -7.71 -0.80 -23.21
C VAL A 98 -8.76 -1.84 -22.79
N PHE A 99 -10.03 -1.62 -23.13
CA PHE A 99 -11.10 -2.58 -22.82
C PHE A 99 -10.85 -3.94 -23.49
N MET A 100 -10.45 -3.96 -24.76
CA MET A 100 -10.14 -5.20 -25.48
C MET A 100 -8.90 -5.91 -24.92
N SER A 101 -7.94 -5.16 -24.37
CA SER A 101 -6.79 -5.72 -23.65
C SER A 101 -7.25 -6.47 -22.39
N ILE A 102 -8.19 -5.89 -21.63
CA ILE A 102 -8.77 -6.51 -20.43
C ILE A 102 -9.58 -7.75 -20.83
N VAL A 103 -10.50 -7.61 -21.81
CA VAL A 103 -11.35 -8.72 -22.28
C VAL A 103 -10.54 -9.91 -22.78
N ASN A 104 -9.42 -9.65 -23.45
CA ASN A 104 -8.56 -10.70 -23.99
C ASN A 104 -7.51 -11.20 -22.99
N ALA A 105 -7.60 -10.79 -21.71
CA ALA A 105 -6.66 -11.16 -20.66
C ALA A 105 -5.19 -10.99 -21.07
N LYS A 106 -4.88 -9.93 -21.83
CA LYS A 106 -3.52 -9.64 -22.28
C LYS A 106 -2.66 -9.18 -21.13
N ASN A 107 -1.60 -9.90 -20.87
CA ASN A 107 -0.57 -9.52 -19.90
C ASN A 107 0.16 -8.25 -20.36
N ASN A 108 -0.15 -7.11 -19.73
CA ASN A 108 0.52 -5.84 -19.98
C ASN A 108 0.57 -5.01 -18.67
N ASP A 109 1.29 -3.90 -18.69
CA ASP A 109 1.46 -3.05 -17.51
C ASP A 109 0.12 -2.54 -16.92
N ILE A 110 -0.93 -2.42 -17.74
CA ILE A 110 -2.27 -2.00 -17.30
C ILE A 110 -2.92 -3.07 -16.44
N THR A 111 -2.88 -4.34 -16.88
CA THR A 111 -3.46 -5.47 -16.15
C THR A 111 -2.64 -5.87 -14.92
N ARG A 112 -1.35 -5.49 -14.89
CA ARG A 112 -0.37 -5.80 -13.82
C ARG A 112 -0.02 -4.59 -12.93
N GLU A 113 -0.80 -3.53 -12.95
CA GLU A 113 -0.56 -2.34 -12.13
C GLU A 113 -0.59 -2.65 -10.63
N ASN A 114 -1.46 -3.57 -10.21
CA ASN A 114 -1.55 -4.10 -8.86
C ASN A 114 -1.28 -5.61 -8.86
N ALA A 115 -0.16 -6.03 -8.28
CA ALA A 115 0.28 -7.42 -8.25
C ALA A 115 -0.66 -8.37 -7.47
N ASN A 116 -1.49 -7.85 -6.56
CA ASN A 116 -2.47 -8.64 -5.80
C ASN A 116 -3.75 -8.91 -6.60
N MET A 117 -4.08 -8.05 -7.57
CA MET A 117 -5.32 -8.18 -8.33
C MET A 117 -5.18 -9.24 -9.43
N ASN A 118 -6.13 -10.17 -9.50
CA ASN A 118 -6.24 -11.09 -10.60
C ASN A 118 -7.20 -10.51 -11.67
N ALA A 119 -6.65 -9.74 -12.60
CA ALA A 119 -7.41 -9.09 -13.68
C ALA A 119 -7.98 -10.07 -14.72
N ASP A 120 -7.62 -11.35 -14.67
CA ASP A 120 -8.10 -12.38 -15.60
C ASP A 120 -9.43 -12.97 -15.16
N THR A 121 -9.82 -12.79 -13.90
CA THR A 121 -11.13 -13.23 -13.40
C THR A 121 -12.25 -12.25 -13.75
N PRO A 122 -13.53 -12.72 -13.84
CA PRO A 122 -14.65 -11.81 -14.11
C PRO A 122 -14.75 -10.62 -13.12
N ALA A 123 -14.55 -10.86 -11.83
CA ALA A 123 -14.55 -9.80 -10.81
C ALA A 123 -13.36 -8.84 -10.98
N GLY A 124 -12.19 -9.36 -11.32
CA GLY A 124 -11.00 -8.56 -11.63
C GLY A 124 -11.19 -7.70 -12.88
N MET A 125 -11.77 -8.24 -13.94
CA MET A 125 -12.11 -7.50 -15.17
C MET A 125 -13.08 -6.36 -14.87
N MET A 126 -14.16 -6.63 -14.12
CA MET A 126 -15.15 -5.60 -13.73
C MET A 126 -14.51 -4.46 -12.94
N MET A 127 -13.66 -4.79 -11.96
CA MET A 127 -12.93 -3.78 -11.20
C MET A 127 -11.97 -2.98 -12.09
N LYS A 128 -11.30 -3.64 -13.04
CA LYS A 128 -10.40 -2.97 -13.97
C LYS A 128 -11.15 -2.03 -14.92
N PHE A 129 -12.33 -2.43 -15.43
CA PHE A 129 -13.20 -1.54 -16.19
C PHE A 129 -13.62 -0.31 -15.37
N ALA A 130 -14.03 -0.51 -14.10
CA ALA A 130 -14.37 0.58 -13.22
C ALA A 130 -13.18 1.54 -13.03
N SER A 131 -12.00 1.01 -12.71
CA SER A 131 -10.77 1.79 -12.52
C SER A 131 -10.43 2.64 -13.77
N GLU A 132 -10.40 2.03 -14.96
CA GLU A 132 -10.01 2.71 -16.20
C GLU A 132 -11.06 3.74 -16.69
N THR A 133 -12.30 3.67 -16.23
CA THR A 133 -13.32 4.70 -16.50
C THR A 133 -13.32 5.81 -15.46
N THR A 134 -13.00 5.51 -14.22
CA THR A 134 -13.05 6.45 -13.10
C THR A 134 -11.87 7.42 -13.10
N LYS A 135 -10.65 6.94 -13.40
CA LYS A 135 -9.43 7.77 -13.42
C LYS A 135 -9.56 9.03 -14.30
N PRO A 136 -10.02 8.94 -15.57
CA PRO A 136 -10.26 10.12 -16.40
C PRO A 136 -11.36 11.04 -15.86
N PHE A 137 -12.40 10.48 -15.24
CA PHE A 137 -13.45 11.29 -14.61
C PHE A 137 -12.88 12.17 -13.48
N VAL A 138 -12.01 11.63 -12.65
CA VAL A 138 -11.33 12.38 -11.59
C VAL A 138 -10.50 13.52 -12.19
N ASP A 139 -9.68 13.21 -13.21
CA ASP A 139 -8.81 14.20 -13.87
C ASP A 139 -9.62 15.37 -14.49
N ASP A 140 -10.78 15.07 -15.07
CA ASP A 140 -11.55 16.06 -15.82
C ASP A 140 -12.56 16.84 -14.96
N TYR A 141 -13.02 16.27 -13.82
CA TYR A 141 -14.15 16.85 -13.05
C TYR A 141 -13.87 17.10 -11.57
N LEU A 142 -12.88 16.46 -10.95
CA LEU A 142 -12.66 16.56 -9.51
C LEU A 142 -11.35 17.28 -9.15
N LEU A 143 -10.37 17.36 -10.05
CA LEU A 143 -9.11 18.05 -9.79
C LEU A 143 -9.17 19.50 -10.24
N SER A 144 -8.63 20.42 -9.46
CA SER A 144 -8.34 21.78 -9.90
C SER A 144 -7.34 21.80 -11.05
N GLU A 145 -7.29 22.89 -11.80
CA GLU A 145 -6.52 22.99 -13.04
C GLU A 145 -5.02 22.77 -12.80
N ASP A 146 -4.43 23.42 -11.81
CA ASP A 146 -3.02 23.31 -11.44
C ASP A 146 -2.65 21.89 -10.95
N VAL A 147 -3.50 21.26 -10.15
CA VAL A 147 -3.34 19.88 -9.72
C VAL A 147 -3.40 18.93 -10.92
N ARG A 148 -4.39 19.08 -11.78
CA ARG A 148 -4.53 18.28 -13.01
C ARG A 148 -3.29 18.42 -13.88
N ASP A 149 -2.80 19.64 -14.08
CA ASP A 149 -1.61 19.90 -14.88
C ASP A 149 -0.37 19.24 -14.26
N ALA A 150 -0.18 19.29 -12.96
CA ALA A 150 0.90 18.60 -12.27
C ALA A 150 0.84 17.07 -12.45
N VAL A 151 -0.37 16.48 -12.41
CA VAL A 151 -0.58 15.03 -12.67
C VAL A 151 -0.28 14.68 -14.13
N MET A 152 -0.80 15.47 -15.07
CA MET A 152 -0.63 15.23 -16.51
C MET A 152 0.83 15.36 -16.95
N HIS A 153 1.57 16.30 -16.39
CA HIS A 153 2.97 16.54 -16.67
C HIS A 153 3.95 15.70 -15.84
N ASN A 154 3.46 14.68 -15.11
CA ASN A 154 4.29 13.71 -14.39
C ASN A 154 5.05 14.28 -13.17
N TYR A 155 4.59 15.40 -12.58
CA TYR A 155 5.17 15.94 -11.36
C TYR A 155 4.67 15.25 -10.10
N ILE A 156 3.38 14.89 -10.08
CA ILE A 156 2.76 14.19 -8.97
C ILE A 156 1.95 12.97 -9.44
N HIS A 157 1.78 12.01 -8.55
CA HIS A 157 0.89 10.87 -8.72
C HIS A 157 -0.07 10.77 -7.54
N ILE A 158 -1.37 10.80 -7.83
CA ILE A 158 -2.42 10.58 -6.84
C ILE A 158 -2.65 9.08 -6.76
N HIS A 159 -2.39 8.47 -5.60
CA HIS A 159 -2.64 7.06 -5.37
C HIS A 159 -4.14 6.76 -5.24
N ASP A 160 -4.52 5.56 -5.70
CA ASP A 160 -5.92 5.10 -5.66
C ASP A 160 -6.91 6.13 -6.22
N LYS A 161 -6.53 6.75 -7.33
CA LYS A 161 -7.30 7.81 -7.97
C LYS A 161 -8.67 7.34 -8.44
N ASP A 162 -8.81 6.07 -8.77
CA ASP A 162 -10.05 5.40 -9.13
C ASP A 162 -11.05 5.29 -7.95
N TYR A 163 -10.55 5.28 -6.71
CA TYR A 163 -11.38 5.32 -5.51
C TYR A 163 -11.75 6.74 -5.03
N TYR A 164 -11.17 7.78 -5.63
CA TYR A 164 -11.43 9.18 -5.24
C TYR A 164 -12.93 9.50 -5.16
N PRO A 165 -13.79 9.19 -6.17
CA PRO A 165 -15.20 9.53 -6.15
C PRO A 165 -16.02 8.77 -5.11
N THR A 166 -15.50 7.65 -4.60
CA THR A 166 -16.19 6.85 -3.58
C THR A 166 -16.10 7.47 -2.18
N LYS A 167 -15.22 8.45 -1.98
CA LYS A 167 -14.91 9.09 -0.69
C LYS A 167 -14.32 8.13 0.34
N SER A 168 -13.96 6.89 -0.03
CA SER A 168 -13.38 5.90 0.86
C SER A 168 -12.00 6.31 1.37
N LEU A 169 -11.61 5.78 2.53
CA LEU A 169 -10.32 6.00 3.17
C LEU A 169 -9.32 4.94 2.69
N THR A 170 -8.02 5.23 2.82
CA THR A 170 -6.98 4.30 2.37
C THR A 170 -6.77 3.16 3.36
N CYS A 171 -6.50 3.47 4.64
CA CYS A 171 -6.09 2.46 5.63
C CYS A 171 -6.79 2.68 6.97
N VAL A 172 -6.88 1.59 7.79
CA VAL A 172 -7.40 1.67 9.16
C VAL A 172 -6.74 0.64 10.08
N GLN A 173 -6.56 1.01 11.36
CA GLN A 173 -6.12 0.16 12.47
C GLN A 173 -7.34 -0.24 13.32
N HIS A 174 -7.71 -1.51 13.30
CA HIS A 174 -8.91 -2.02 13.95
C HIS A 174 -8.79 -2.06 15.48
N PRO A 175 -9.63 -1.36 16.26
CA PRO A 175 -9.82 -1.62 17.68
C PRO A 175 -10.65 -2.91 17.82
N LEU A 176 -9.99 -4.06 17.69
CA LEU A 176 -10.66 -5.35 17.57
C LEU A 176 -11.44 -5.74 18.84
N ASP A 177 -11.01 -5.24 20.00
CA ASP A 177 -11.71 -5.41 21.28
C ASP A 177 -13.17 -4.94 21.22
N VAL A 178 -13.46 -3.84 20.52
CA VAL A 178 -14.83 -3.34 20.32
C VAL A 178 -15.70 -4.40 19.61
N ILE A 179 -15.15 -5.01 18.57
CA ILE A 179 -15.84 -6.05 17.80
C ILE A 179 -16.02 -7.34 18.62
N LEU A 180 -14.97 -7.75 19.33
CA LEU A 180 -14.98 -9.00 20.09
C LEU A 180 -15.87 -8.93 21.33
N ASN A 181 -15.90 -7.79 22.04
CA ASN A 181 -16.64 -7.62 23.28
C ASN A 181 -18.14 -7.35 23.07
N HIS A 182 -18.50 -6.68 21.96
CA HIS A 182 -19.88 -6.24 21.74
C HIS A 182 -20.56 -6.91 20.55
N GLY A 183 -19.80 -7.59 19.69
CA GLY A 183 -20.28 -7.97 18.37
C GLY A 183 -20.47 -6.75 17.48
N PHE A 184 -20.99 -6.95 16.27
CA PHE A 184 -21.24 -5.85 15.33
C PHE A 184 -22.35 -6.19 14.33
N THR A 185 -22.83 -5.16 13.61
CA THR A 185 -23.70 -5.31 12.45
C THR A 185 -23.25 -4.36 11.35
N ALA A 186 -23.19 -4.87 10.12
CA ALA A 186 -22.86 -4.09 8.92
C ALA A 186 -24.02 -4.06 7.90
N GLY A 187 -25.26 -4.24 8.35
CA GLY A 187 -26.50 -4.11 7.54
C GLY A 187 -27.35 -5.37 7.41
N HIS A 188 -26.76 -6.55 7.24
CA HIS A 188 -27.48 -7.81 6.97
C HIS A 188 -27.41 -8.83 8.09
N GLY A 189 -27.54 -8.43 9.30
CA GLY A 189 -27.47 -9.30 10.48
C GLY A 189 -26.44 -8.79 11.48
N SER A 190 -26.36 -9.49 12.62
CA SER A 190 -25.48 -9.10 13.71
C SER A 190 -24.66 -10.28 14.19
N SER A 191 -23.39 -10.06 14.45
CA SER A 191 -22.57 -11.01 15.20
C SER A 191 -22.79 -10.86 16.70
N ARG A 192 -22.60 -11.94 17.43
CA ARG A 192 -22.59 -11.92 18.90
C ARG A 192 -21.18 -11.69 19.42
N PRO A 193 -21.01 -11.21 20.66
CA PRO A 193 -19.71 -11.18 21.32
C PRO A 193 -19.03 -12.56 21.32
N ALA A 194 -17.70 -12.57 21.20
CA ALA A 194 -16.92 -13.79 21.30
C ALA A 194 -16.93 -14.32 22.74
N LYS A 195 -16.87 -15.65 22.90
CA LYS A 195 -16.74 -16.34 24.18
C LYS A 195 -15.68 -17.44 24.16
N ARG A 196 -15.03 -17.63 23.02
CA ARG A 196 -14.03 -18.66 22.78
C ARG A 196 -13.01 -18.15 21.79
N ILE A 197 -11.82 -18.72 21.84
CA ILE A 197 -10.72 -18.30 20.94
C ILE A 197 -11.06 -18.52 19.46
N GLU A 198 -11.75 -19.61 19.11
CA GLU A 198 -12.14 -19.89 17.72
C GLU A 198 -13.10 -18.81 17.20
N THR A 199 -14.09 -18.42 18.02
CA THR A 199 -15.05 -17.38 17.64
C THR A 199 -14.34 -16.02 17.54
N ALA A 200 -13.41 -15.71 18.44
CA ALA A 200 -12.65 -14.47 18.41
C ALA A 200 -11.79 -14.38 17.11
N ALA A 201 -11.11 -15.46 16.74
CA ALA A 201 -10.33 -15.52 15.50
C ALA A 201 -11.21 -15.35 14.25
N VAL A 202 -12.37 -16.01 14.20
CA VAL A 202 -13.34 -15.87 13.09
C VAL A 202 -13.90 -14.44 13.02
N LEU A 203 -14.25 -13.80 14.15
CA LEU A 203 -14.73 -12.42 14.15
C LEU A 203 -13.63 -11.44 13.70
N ALA A 204 -12.36 -11.71 14.00
CA ALA A 204 -11.25 -10.94 13.47
C ALA A 204 -11.18 -11.02 11.93
N CYS A 205 -11.33 -12.23 11.35
CA CYS A 205 -11.42 -12.39 9.89
C CYS A 205 -12.61 -11.61 9.33
N ILE A 206 -13.81 -11.82 9.86
CA ILE A 206 -15.03 -11.17 9.37
C ILE A 206 -14.94 -9.64 9.47
N SER A 207 -14.33 -9.09 10.53
CA SER A 207 -14.11 -7.65 10.66
C SER A 207 -13.25 -7.09 9.52
N LEU A 208 -12.12 -7.75 9.23
CA LEU A 208 -11.22 -7.36 8.14
C LEU A 208 -11.90 -7.49 6.76
N GLU A 209 -12.58 -8.60 6.52
CA GLU A 209 -13.27 -8.90 5.25
C GLU A 209 -14.45 -7.95 4.99
N THR A 210 -15.23 -7.66 6.01
CA THR A 210 -16.37 -6.73 5.91
C THR A 210 -15.88 -5.30 5.68
N CYS A 211 -14.92 -4.83 6.46
CA CYS A 211 -14.37 -3.48 6.34
C CYS A 211 -13.72 -3.23 4.97
N GLN A 212 -13.23 -4.26 4.28
CA GLN A 212 -12.66 -4.13 2.94
C GLN A 212 -13.65 -3.57 1.91
N ASN A 213 -14.95 -3.69 2.14
CA ASN A 213 -15.96 -3.10 1.27
C ASN A 213 -16.14 -1.57 1.46
N GLU A 214 -15.60 -1.04 2.55
CA GLU A 214 -15.77 0.35 2.95
C GLU A 214 -14.51 1.21 2.75
N MET A 215 -13.37 0.57 2.42
CA MET A 215 -12.07 1.21 2.22
C MET A 215 -11.30 0.54 1.09
N HIS A 216 -10.20 1.16 0.63
CA HIS A 216 -9.50 0.66 -0.56
C HIS A 216 -8.07 0.16 -0.33
N GLY A 217 -7.44 0.50 0.80
CA GLY A 217 -6.05 0.12 1.10
C GLY A 217 -5.90 -1.01 2.12
N GLY A 218 -4.87 -0.93 2.92
CA GLY A 218 -4.52 -1.94 3.92
C GLY A 218 -5.27 -1.76 5.23
N GLN A 219 -5.47 -2.86 5.93
CA GLN A 219 -6.07 -2.91 7.25
C GLN A 219 -5.12 -3.60 8.22
N ALA A 220 -5.11 -3.19 9.49
CA ALA A 220 -4.29 -3.83 10.48
C ALA A 220 -5.00 -4.01 11.82
N ILE A 221 -4.58 -5.02 12.56
CA ILE A 221 -4.92 -5.20 13.98
C ILE A 221 -3.68 -4.78 14.77
N PRO A 222 -3.75 -3.70 15.57
CA PRO A 222 -2.58 -3.08 16.19
C PRO A 222 -2.03 -3.80 17.42
N ALA A 223 -2.84 -4.69 18.04
CA ALA A 223 -2.49 -5.40 19.27
C ALA A 223 -3.16 -6.80 19.29
N PHE A 224 -2.80 -7.64 18.33
CA PHE A 224 -3.45 -8.93 18.07
C PHE A 224 -3.35 -9.87 19.28
N ASP A 225 -2.20 -9.92 19.95
CA ASP A 225 -1.93 -10.68 21.16
C ASP A 225 -2.83 -10.23 22.32
N PHE A 226 -2.89 -8.94 22.63
CA PHE A 226 -3.73 -8.40 23.70
C PHE A 226 -5.23 -8.60 23.44
N TYR A 227 -5.69 -8.38 22.21
CA TYR A 227 -7.11 -8.49 21.89
C TYR A 227 -7.64 -9.92 21.96
N LEU A 228 -6.82 -10.91 21.67
CA LEU A 228 -7.23 -12.30 21.70
C LEU A 228 -6.96 -13.01 23.05
N ALA A 229 -6.05 -12.48 23.88
CA ALA A 229 -5.68 -13.07 25.16
C ALA A 229 -6.88 -13.42 26.08
N PRO A 230 -7.90 -12.55 26.27
CA PRO A 230 -9.05 -12.88 27.12
C PRO A 230 -9.79 -14.15 26.70
N TYR A 231 -9.82 -14.46 25.39
CA TYR A 231 -10.54 -15.59 24.84
C TYR A 231 -9.78 -16.92 24.99
N VAL A 232 -8.48 -16.88 25.20
CA VAL A 232 -7.69 -18.03 25.65
C VAL A 232 -8.12 -18.44 27.04
N ARG A 233 -8.19 -17.48 27.97
CA ARG A 233 -8.67 -17.73 29.35
C ARG A 233 -10.10 -18.26 29.38
N MET A 234 -11.01 -17.65 28.62
CA MET A 234 -12.39 -18.13 28.52
C MET A 234 -12.50 -19.56 27.97
N SER A 235 -11.64 -19.90 26.99
CA SER A 235 -11.58 -21.26 26.44
C SER A 235 -11.03 -22.27 27.45
N TYR A 236 -10.01 -21.88 28.23
CA TYR A 236 -9.47 -22.69 29.31
C TYR A 236 -10.55 -22.95 30.40
N GLN A 237 -11.26 -21.92 30.83
CA GLN A 237 -12.35 -22.06 31.80
C GLN A 237 -13.46 -22.99 31.30
N GLU A 238 -13.73 -22.98 29.99
CA GLU A 238 -14.67 -23.91 29.39
C GLU A 238 -14.16 -25.36 29.46
N GLU A 239 -12.86 -25.60 29.20
CA GLU A 239 -12.28 -26.94 29.32
C GLU A 239 -12.29 -27.44 30.76
N VAL A 240 -12.00 -26.58 31.74
CA VAL A 240 -12.14 -26.92 33.16
C VAL A 240 -13.58 -27.30 33.51
N LYS A 241 -14.59 -26.54 33.07
CA LYS A 241 -16.02 -26.85 33.25
C LYS A 241 -16.43 -28.18 32.60
N ASN A 242 -15.85 -28.53 31.46
CA ASN A 242 -16.08 -29.80 30.81
C ASN A 242 -15.50 -30.96 31.63
N LEU A 243 -14.33 -30.79 32.24
CA LEU A 243 -13.72 -31.77 33.14
C LEU A 243 -14.53 -31.95 34.43
N GLU A 244 -15.02 -30.86 35.05
CA GLU A 244 -15.93 -30.94 36.21
C GLU A 244 -17.16 -31.83 35.93
N LYS A 245 -17.81 -31.61 34.77
CA LYS A 245 -18.95 -32.39 34.36
C LYS A 245 -18.62 -33.87 34.10
N LEU A 246 -17.42 -34.15 33.58
CA LEU A 246 -16.97 -35.50 33.27
C LEU A 246 -16.53 -36.28 34.51
N THR A 247 -15.81 -35.64 35.43
CA THR A 247 -15.23 -36.26 36.61
C THR A 247 -16.17 -36.22 37.84
N GLY A 248 -17.06 -35.24 37.89
CA GLY A 248 -17.87 -34.94 39.10
C GLY A 248 -17.07 -34.23 40.19
N GLU A 249 -15.83 -33.83 39.95
CA GLU A 249 -14.99 -33.11 40.90
C GLU A 249 -15.24 -31.59 40.83
N ASP A 250 -15.18 -30.88 41.94
CA ASP A 250 -15.20 -29.41 41.97
C ASP A 250 -13.80 -28.88 41.61
N LEU A 251 -13.71 -28.29 40.39
CA LEU A 251 -12.50 -27.68 39.87
C LEU A 251 -12.62 -26.15 39.79
N SER A 252 -13.62 -25.54 40.42
CA SER A 252 -13.94 -24.11 40.33
C SER A 252 -12.74 -23.18 40.65
N ASN A 253 -11.84 -23.61 41.55
CA ASN A 253 -10.64 -22.86 41.89
C ASN A 253 -9.57 -22.84 40.79
N LEU A 254 -9.68 -23.65 39.73
CA LEU A 254 -8.81 -23.59 38.54
C LEU A 254 -9.24 -22.47 37.58
N TYR A 255 -10.48 -21.96 37.66
CA TYR A 255 -10.98 -20.97 36.72
C TYR A 255 -10.11 -19.71 36.66
N ASP A 256 -9.74 -19.19 37.82
CA ASP A 256 -8.95 -17.96 37.96
C ASP A 256 -7.55 -18.24 38.53
N ALA A 257 -7.15 -19.52 38.62
CA ALA A 257 -5.79 -19.88 39.04
C ALA A 257 -4.75 -19.22 38.09
N PRO A 258 -3.66 -18.65 38.62
CA PRO A 258 -2.61 -18.11 37.81
C PRO A 258 -1.94 -19.24 37.01
N ILE A 259 -1.84 -19.05 35.71
CA ILE A 259 -1.12 -19.92 34.78
C ILE A 259 0.14 -19.18 34.37
N ASP A 260 1.31 -19.81 34.57
CA ASP A 260 2.58 -19.18 34.20
C ASP A 260 2.74 -19.14 32.67
N ASP A 261 2.45 -20.24 31.98
CA ASP A 261 2.44 -20.30 30.52
C ASP A 261 1.55 -21.45 30.03
N TYR A 262 0.89 -21.28 28.89
CA TYR A 262 0.11 -22.32 28.22
C TYR A 262 1.05 -23.15 27.35
N ILE A 263 1.62 -24.23 27.93
CA ILE A 263 2.53 -25.15 27.25
C ILE A 263 1.96 -26.55 27.29
N GLU A 264 1.87 -27.20 26.13
CA GLU A 264 1.48 -28.60 26.02
C GLU A 264 2.57 -29.49 26.66
N LYS A 265 2.15 -30.38 27.58
CA LYS A 265 3.02 -31.32 28.26
C LYS A 265 2.41 -32.72 28.25
N PRO A 266 3.22 -33.79 28.22
CA PRO A 266 2.74 -35.14 28.46
C PRO A 266 2.02 -35.26 29.80
N LEU A 267 0.96 -36.05 29.83
CA LEU A 267 0.17 -36.31 31.07
C LEU A 267 0.72 -37.49 31.89
N ASP A 268 1.75 -38.17 31.37
CA ASP A 268 2.38 -39.28 32.05
C ASP A 268 3.14 -38.84 33.31
N GLY A 269 2.87 -39.49 34.43
CA GLY A 269 3.41 -39.15 35.73
C GLY A 269 2.65 -38.12 36.54
N LEU A 270 1.68 -37.36 35.91
CA LEU A 270 0.79 -36.45 36.61
C LEU A 270 -0.42 -37.22 37.19
N GLN A 271 -0.88 -36.79 38.37
CA GLN A 271 -2.02 -37.44 39.01
C GLN A 271 -3.05 -36.40 39.56
N GLY A 272 -4.27 -36.88 39.80
CA GLY A 272 -5.32 -36.07 40.39
C GLY A 272 -5.50 -34.72 39.69
N ARG A 273 -5.54 -33.67 40.47
CA ARG A 273 -5.85 -32.31 40.01
C ARG A 273 -4.79 -31.73 39.03
N GLU A 274 -3.52 -31.96 39.30
CA GLU A 274 -2.44 -31.51 38.43
C GLU A 274 -2.58 -32.08 37.00
N ARG A 275 -2.98 -33.34 36.89
CA ARG A 275 -3.29 -33.98 35.60
C ARG A 275 -4.45 -33.33 34.89
N LEU A 276 -5.55 -33.01 35.61
CA LEU A 276 -6.73 -32.35 35.06
C LEU A 276 -6.41 -30.94 34.58
N GLU A 277 -5.66 -30.17 35.37
CA GLU A 277 -5.22 -28.82 35.00
C GLU A 277 -4.36 -28.86 33.73
N GLN A 278 -3.34 -29.72 33.70
CA GLN A 278 -2.48 -29.85 32.52
C GLN A 278 -3.28 -30.35 31.31
N HIS A 279 -4.26 -31.21 31.49
CA HIS A 279 -5.15 -31.65 30.41
C HIS A 279 -5.97 -30.47 29.85
N ALA A 280 -6.52 -29.58 30.71
CA ALA A 280 -7.24 -28.39 30.29
C ALA A 280 -6.30 -27.44 29.53
N ILE A 281 -5.06 -27.26 29.99
CA ILE A 281 -4.03 -26.46 29.30
C ILE A 281 -3.74 -27.06 27.93
N ASN A 282 -3.46 -28.36 27.81
CA ASN A 282 -3.18 -29.01 26.53
C ASN A 282 -4.35 -28.84 25.54
N LYS A 283 -5.58 -29.02 26.00
CA LYS A 283 -6.77 -28.78 25.17
C LYS A 283 -6.88 -27.35 24.72
N THR A 284 -6.60 -26.39 25.60
CA THR A 284 -6.65 -24.97 25.28
C THR A 284 -5.58 -24.59 24.25
N VAL A 285 -4.34 -25.06 24.41
CA VAL A 285 -3.26 -24.84 23.43
C VAL A 285 -3.65 -25.35 22.04
N ASN A 286 -4.20 -26.57 21.98
CA ASN A 286 -4.65 -27.13 20.71
C ASN A 286 -5.76 -26.30 20.06
N ARG A 287 -6.73 -25.80 20.83
CA ARG A 287 -7.79 -24.91 20.35
C ARG A 287 -7.22 -23.58 19.84
N VAL A 288 -6.26 -22.99 20.53
CA VAL A 288 -5.57 -21.77 20.09
C VAL A 288 -4.80 -22.03 18.79
N HIS A 289 -4.08 -23.15 18.70
CA HIS A 289 -3.36 -23.55 17.49
C HIS A 289 -4.31 -23.64 16.28
N GLN A 290 -5.41 -24.36 16.42
CA GLN A 290 -6.41 -24.51 15.35
C GLN A 290 -7.08 -23.17 14.98
N ALA A 291 -7.31 -22.29 15.94
CA ALA A 291 -7.86 -20.94 15.69
C ALA A 291 -6.87 -20.07 14.91
N MET A 292 -5.57 -20.11 15.24
CA MET A 292 -4.51 -19.36 14.53
C MET A 292 -4.27 -19.90 13.12
N GLU A 293 -4.24 -21.22 12.97
CA GLU A 293 -4.17 -21.87 11.65
C GLU A 293 -5.35 -21.47 10.76
N ALA A 294 -6.59 -21.57 11.29
CA ALA A 294 -7.79 -21.18 10.58
C ALA A 294 -7.78 -19.67 10.19
N PHE A 295 -7.29 -18.81 11.08
CA PHE A 295 -7.14 -17.36 10.80
C PHE A 295 -6.23 -17.12 9.60
N ILE A 296 -5.04 -17.75 9.58
CA ILE A 296 -4.08 -17.60 8.46
C ILE A 296 -4.68 -18.15 7.17
N HIS A 297 -5.33 -19.33 7.21
CA HIS A 297 -5.98 -19.93 6.04
C HIS A 297 -7.06 -19.02 5.45
N ASN A 298 -7.96 -18.46 6.28
CA ASN A 298 -9.00 -17.55 5.85
C ASN A 298 -8.43 -16.32 5.16
N MET A 299 -7.41 -15.69 5.75
CA MET A 299 -6.78 -14.49 5.18
C MET A 299 -6.08 -14.72 3.83
N ASN A 300 -5.81 -15.97 3.46
CA ASN A 300 -5.18 -16.33 2.18
C ASN A 300 -6.14 -16.96 1.17
N THR A 301 -7.33 -17.37 1.57
CA THR A 301 -8.27 -18.11 0.71
C THR A 301 -9.56 -17.35 0.40
N ILE A 302 -9.99 -16.43 1.26
CA ILE A 302 -11.22 -15.66 1.05
C ILE A 302 -10.92 -14.37 0.27
N HIS A 303 -11.45 -14.30 -0.95
CA HIS A 303 -11.28 -13.16 -1.85
C HIS A 303 -12.42 -12.15 -1.69
N SER A 304 -12.51 -11.49 -0.55
CA SER A 304 -13.57 -10.50 -0.25
C SER A 304 -13.28 -9.10 -0.78
N ARG A 305 -12.03 -8.81 -1.13
CA ARG A 305 -11.63 -7.53 -1.70
C ARG A 305 -11.95 -7.47 -3.20
N GLY A 306 -12.41 -6.30 -3.67
CA GLY A 306 -12.69 -6.06 -5.08
C GLY A 306 -11.55 -6.48 -6.01
N GLY A 307 -11.89 -6.99 -7.20
CA GLY A 307 -10.90 -7.47 -8.16
C GLY A 307 -10.35 -8.87 -7.86
N ASN A 308 -11.09 -9.70 -7.12
CA ASN A 308 -10.68 -11.05 -6.76
C ASN A 308 -9.36 -11.09 -5.98
N GLN A 309 -9.24 -10.20 -5.00
CA GLN A 309 -8.10 -10.11 -4.08
C GLN A 309 -8.46 -10.65 -2.69
N VAL A 310 -7.47 -11.20 -1.99
CA VAL A 310 -7.55 -11.40 -0.55
C VAL A 310 -7.44 -10.04 0.16
N VAL A 311 -7.89 -9.97 1.42
CA VAL A 311 -7.80 -8.74 2.21
C VAL A 311 -6.34 -8.36 2.44
N PHE A 312 -5.98 -7.13 2.11
CA PHE A 312 -4.65 -6.60 2.40
C PHE A 312 -4.53 -6.29 3.89
N SER A 313 -4.20 -7.31 4.67
CA SER A 313 -4.26 -7.33 6.12
C SER A 313 -2.89 -7.39 6.78
N SER A 314 -2.80 -6.84 7.98
CA SER A 314 -1.61 -6.91 8.85
C SER A 314 -2.02 -7.21 10.29
N ILE A 315 -1.15 -7.86 11.05
CA ILE A 315 -1.29 -8.03 12.50
C ILE A 315 0.00 -7.59 13.18
N ASN A 316 -0.14 -6.80 14.25
CA ASN A 316 0.96 -6.35 15.09
C ASN A 316 0.84 -7.05 16.45
N TYR A 317 1.92 -7.62 16.94
CA TYR A 317 1.97 -8.36 18.20
C TYR A 317 3.41 -8.46 18.73
N GLY A 318 3.61 -9.00 19.92
CA GLY A 318 4.95 -9.22 20.50
C GLY A 318 5.07 -8.74 21.94
N THR A 319 4.20 -7.87 22.41
CA THR A 319 4.39 -7.15 23.68
C THR A 319 3.49 -7.59 24.82
N ASP A 320 2.49 -8.44 24.62
CA ASP A 320 1.72 -9.02 25.72
C ASP A 320 2.54 -10.07 26.49
N THR A 321 2.79 -9.81 27.77
CA THR A 321 3.55 -10.70 28.67
C THR A 321 2.71 -11.66 29.49
N SER A 322 1.36 -11.60 29.33
CA SER A 322 0.44 -12.55 29.95
C SER A 322 0.63 -13.96 29.37
N ALA A 323 0.28 -14.98 30.14
CA ALA A 323 0.32 -16.36 29.68
C ALA A 323 -0.54 -16.58 28.43
N GLU A 324 -1.69 -15.94 28.40
CA GLU A 324 -2.66 -15.97 27.31
C GLU A 324 -2.10 -15.34 26.03
N GLY A 325 -1.55 -14.11 26.11
CA GLY A 325 -0.95 -13.40 24.99
C GLY A 325 0.28 -14.16 24.45
N ARG A 326 1.10 -14.72 25.33
CA ARG A 326 2.22 -15.58 24.95
C ARG A 326 1.77 -16.83 24.18
N CYS A 327 0.65 -17.45 24.58
CA CYS A 327 0.04 -18.57 23.86
C CYS A 327 -0.37 -18.14 22.44
N ILE A 328 -1.07 -17.01 22.28
CA ILE A 328 -1.44 -16.47 20.96
C ILE A 328 -0.21 -16.28 20.08
N MET A 329 0.82 -15.61 20.60
CA MET A 329 2.05 -15.35 19.85
C MET A 329 2.78 -16.62 19.44
N ARG A 330 2.86 -17.60 20.32
CA ARG A 330 3.49 -18.90 20.04
C ARG A 330 2.74 -19.63 18.93
N GLU A 331 1.44 -19.72 19.04
CA GLU A 331 0.64 -20.52 18.11
C GLU A 331 0.49 -19.87 16.73
N ILE A 332 0.40 -18.54 16.64
CA ILE A 332 0.41 -17.84 15.34
C ILE A 332 1.77 -17.98 14.64
N LEU A 333 2.88 -17.93 15.40
CA LEU A 333 4.21 -18.13 14.87
C LEU A 333 4.42 -19.57 14.41
N GLN A 334 3.95 -20.57 15.16
CA GLN A 334 4.05 -22.00 14.79
C GLN A 334 3.20 -22.31 13.55
N SER A 335 1.96 -21.82 13.49
CA SER A 335 1.08 -21.98 12.32
C SER A 335 1.70 -21.33 11.08
N THR A 336 2.31 -20.16 11.23
CA THR A 336 3.04 -19.49 10.14
C THR A 336 4.25 -20.30 9.70
N TYR A 337 5.01 -20.86 10.63
CA TYR A 337 6.19 -21.71 10.32
C TYR A 337 5.79 -22.97 9.55
N GLN A 338 4.67 -23.59 9.89
CA GLN A 338 4.12 -24.74 9.17
C GLN A 338 3.69 -24.36 7.76
N GLY A 339 3.09 -23.19 7.58
CA GLY A 339 2.56 -22.68 6.31
C GLY A 339 1.13 -23.13 6.04
N VAL A 340 0.58 -22.69 4.92
CA VAL A 340 -0.78 -23.02 4.48
C VAL A 340 -0.77 -24.21 3.50
N GLY A 341 -1.91 -24.90 3.38
CA GLY A 341 -2.09 -26.01 2.43
C GLY A 341 -1.03 -27.09 2.59
N ASN A 342 -0.19 -27.30 1.59
CA ASN A 342 0.91 -28.26 1.60
C ASN A 342 2.22 -27.69 2.20
N GLY A 343 2.13 -26.63 3.00
CA GLY A 343 3.28 -25.93 3.60
C GLY A 343 3.74 -24.71 2.77
N GLU A 344 2.88 -24.12 1.95
CA GLU A 344 3.15 -22.87 1.26
C GLU A 344 3.29 -21.71 2.25
N THR A 345 4.11 -20.71 1.89
CA THR A 345 4.22 -19.49 2.70
C THR A 345 2.95 -18.65 2.57
N ALA A 346 2.30 -18.33 3.67
CA ALA A 346 1.17 -17.41 3.70
C ALA A 346 1.59 -16.01 3.24
N ILE A 347 0.78 -15.37 2.40
CA ILE A 347 1.04 -14.01 1.91
C ILE A 347 0.45 -12.99 2.89
N PHE A 348 -0.73 -13.26 3.44
CA PHE A 348 -1.44 -12.44 4.42
C PHE A 348 -1.84 -13.27 5.66
N PRO A 349 -2.01 -12.59 6.82
CA PRO A 349 -1.70 -11.19 7.08
C PRO A 349 -0.19 -10.94 7.07
N ILE A 350 0.23 -9.71 6.74
CA ILE A 350 1.58 -9.24 7.01
C ILE A 350 1.77 -9.24 8.53
N GLN A 351 2.67 -10.06 9.03
CA GLN A 351 2.93 -10.16 10.45
C GLN A 351 4.04 -9.20 10.87
N ILE A 352 3.84 -8.52 11.99
CA ILE A 352 4.72 -7.47 12.48
C ILE A 352 5.00 -7.73 13.95
N TRP A 353 6.26 -8.09 14.25
CA TRP A 353 6.75 -8.26 15.60
C TRP A 353 7.15 -6.90 16.17
N LYS A 354 6.50 -6.48 17.24
CA LYS A 354 6.85 -5.28 18.01
C LYS A 354 8.03 -5.57 18.93
N LYS A 355 9.21 -5.09 18.58
CA LYS A 355 10.43 -5.25 19.39
C LYS A 355 10.47 -4.18 20.48
N LYS A 356 10.63 -4.59 21.75
CA LYS A 356 10.70 -3.68 22.90
C LYS A 356 11.67 -4.21 23.96
N ARG A 357 12.65 -3.39 24.37
CA ARG A 357 13.54 -3.69 25.50
C ARG A 357 12.74 -3.73 26.80
N GLY A 358 13.08 -4.66 27.67
CA GLY A 358 12.36 -4.92 28.91
C GLY A 358 11.07 -5.72 28.73
N VAL A 359 10.77 -6.17 27.52
CA VAL A 359 9.57 -6.96 27.20
C VAL A 359 9.91 -8.23 26.43
N ASN A 360 10.69 -8.12 25.33
CA ASN A 360 10.91 -9.25 24.42
C ASN A 360 12.25 -9.26 23.69
N TYR A 361 13.19 -8.37 24.00
CA TYR A 361 14.40 -8.22 23.20
C TYR A 361 15.69 -8.65 23.93
N LEU A 362 15.77 -8.44 25.24
CA LEU A 362 16.92 -8.83 26.05
C LEU A 362 16.75 -10.27 26.57
N PRO A 363 17.84 -11.02 26.82
CA PRO A 363 17.76 -12.42 27.27
C PRO A 363 16.91 -12.62 28.53
N GLU A 364 16.85 -11.63 29.42
CA GLU A 364 16.06 -11.63 30.65
C GLU A 364 14.59 -11.25 30.44
N ASP A 365 14.21 -10.78 29.27
CA ASP A 365 12.85 -10.32 28.99
C ASP A 365 11.87 -11.50 28.91
N ARG A 366 10.65 -11.31 29.42
CA ARG A 366 9.62 -12.37 29.52
C ARG A 366 9.31 -13.05 28.17
N ASN A 367 9.32 -12.31 27.06
CA ASN A 367 8.98 -12.79 25.73
C ASN A 367 10.23 -13.01 24.84
N TYR A 368 11.43 -13.10 25.41
CA TYR A 368 12.65 -13.30 24.62
C TYR A 368 12.65 -14.61 23.82
N ASP A 369 12.14 -15.68 24.43
CA ASP A 369 11.98 -16.98 23.76
C ASP A 369 11.08 -16.89 22.51
N LEU A 370 10.02 -16.10 22.59
CA LEU A 370 9.11 -15.84 21.46
C LEU A 370 9.74 -14.93 20.39
N TYR A 371 10.58 -13.98 20.78
CA TYR A 371 11.39 -13.21 19.84
C TYR A 371 12.34 -14.12 19.05
N LYS A 372 13.01 -15.06 19.72
CA LYS A 372 13.85 -16.07 19.05
C LYS A 372 13.05 -16.95 18.08
N LEU A 373 11.82 -17.32 18.47
CA LEU A 373 10.90 -18.03 17.59
C LEU A 373 10.50 -17.17 16.39
N ALA A 374 10.20 -15.89 16.60
CA ALA A 374 9.87 -14.95 15.52
C ALA A 374 11.02 -14.84 14.49
N CYS A 375 12.27 -14.71 14.96
CA CYS A 375 13.44 -14.72 14.07
C CYS A 375 13.58 -16.03 13.29
N LYS A 376 13.33 -17.18 13.93
CA LYS A 376 13.32 -18.50 13.27
C LYS A 376 12.23 -18.60 12.20
N VAL A 377 11.04 -18.06 12.47
CA VAL A 377 9.93 -18.06 11.51
C VAL A 377 10.26 -17.16 10.32
N THR A 378 10.77 -15.94 10.57
CA THR A 378 11.21 -15.01 9.52
C THR A 378 12.27 -15.63 8.60
N ALA A 379 13.23 -16.35 9.16
CA ALA A 379 14.28 -17.04 8.41
C ALA A 379 13.73 -18.08 7.42
N ARG A 380 12.52 -18.60 7.63
CA ARG A 380 11.87 -19.56 6.75
C ARG A 380 10.74 -18.94 5.89
N ARG A 381 9.99 -18.00 6.45
CA ARG A 381 8.68 -17.53 5.90
C ARG A 381 8.63 -16.05 5.55
N PHE A 382 9.75 -15.31 5.67
CA PHE A 382 9.85 -13.85 5.46
C PHE A 382 9.09 -13.00 6.48
N PHE A 383 8.21 -13.56 7.26
CA PHE A 383 7.45 -12.92 8.34
C PHE A 383 7.77 -13.59 9.68
N PRO A 384 7.61 -12.82 10.79
CA PRO A 384 7.22 -11.41 10.85
C PRO A 384 8.30 -10.43 10.39
N ASN A 385 7.87 -9.21 9.97
CA ASN A 385 8.71 -8.03 9.92
C ASN A 385 8.91 -7.49 11.34
N PHE A 386 9.86 -6.57 11.55
CA PHE A 386 10.19 -6.06 12.88
C PHE A 386 9.92 -4.56 13.00
N LEU A 387 9.13 -4.19 14.02
CA LEU A 387 8.81 -2.81 14.38
C LEU A 387 9.54 -2.45 15.68
N ASN A 388 10.48 -1.52 15.62
CA ASN A 388 11.28 -1.11 16.75
C ASN A 388 10.56 -0.04 17.58
N LEU A 389 9.95 -0.45 18.70
CA LEU A 389 9.29 0.48 19.62
C LEU A 389 10.28 1.35 20.42
N ASP A 390 11.55 0.98 20.44
CA ASP A 390 12.59 1.74 21.14
C ASP A 390 13.17 2.87 20.28
N ALA A 391 12.89 2.90 18.98
CA ALA A 391 13.24 4.04 18.14
C ALA A 391 12.63 5.33 18.72
N THR A 392 13.39 6.40 18.83
CA THR A 392 13.03 7.63 19.56
C THR A 392 11.69 8.23 19.11
N PHE A 393 11.41 8.20 17.81
CA PHE A 393 10.17 8.70 17.22
C PHE A 393 8.98 7.72 17.32
N ASN A 394 9.21 6.48 17.77
CA ASN A 394 8.18 5.46 18.01
C ASN A 394 7.74 5.40 19.48
N GLN A 395 8.39 6.14 20.35
CA GLN A 395 8.06 6.15 21.77
C GLN A 395 6.84 7.03 22.07
N ASN A 396 6.12 6.66 23.13
CA ASN A 396 5.04 7.45 23.70
C ASN A 396 5.30 7.63 25.20
N GLU A 397 5.20 8.85 25.69
CA GLU A 397 5.44 9.19 27.10
C GLU A 397 4.44 8.57 28.09
N LYS A 398 3.27 8.15 27.59
CA LYS A 398 2.24 7.47 28.39
C LYS A 398 2.53 5.97 28.56
N TRP A 399 3.41 5.39 27.74
CA TRP A 399 3.70 3.96 27.80
C TRP A 399 4.37 3.57 29.13
N ARG A 400 3.86 2.52 29.80
CA ARG A 400 4.42 1.94 31.03
C ARG A 400 4.40 0.43 30.91
N ALA A 401 5.45 -0.23 31.37
CA ALA A 401 5.60 -1.69 31.29
C ALA A 401 4.56 -2.46 32.10
N ASP A 402 4.11 -1.89 33.20
CA ASP A 402 3.13 -2.44 34.14
C ASP A 402 1.68 -2.09 33.80
N ASP A 403 1.43 -1.24 32.81
CA ASP A 403 0.08 -0.92 32.35
C ASP A 403 -0.48 -2.09 31.50
N PRO A 404 -1.58 -2.75 31.91
CA PRO A 404 -2.20 -3.81 31.13
C PRO A 404 -2.75 -3.33 29.78
N GLU A 405 -3.00 -2.04 29.63
CA GLU A 405 -3.47 -1.43 28.40
C GLU A 405 -2.36 -0.68 27.63
N ARG A 406 -1.07 -0.93 27.94
CA ARG A 406 0.08 -0.25 27.31
C ARG A 406 0.09 -0.33 25.78
N TYR A 407 -0.57 -1.32 25.20
CA TYR A 407 -0.72 -1.45 23.74
C TYR A 407 -1.39 -0.24 23.09
N LYS A 408 -2.19 0.54 23.84
CA LYS A 408 -2.82 1.80 23.37
C LYS A 408 -1.79 2.86 23.02
N TRP A 409 -0.62 2.81 23.66
CA TRP A 409 0.46 3.77 23.51
C TRP A 409 1.61 3.25 22.64
N GLU A 410 1.44 2.09 22.05
CA GLU A 410 2.39 1.49 21.12
C GLU A 410 2.03 1.85 19.71
N ILE A 411 3.04 2.20 18.91
CA ILE A 411 2.86 2.34 17.48
C ILE A 411 2.53 0.98 16.86
N ALA A 412 1.74 1.00 15.80
CA ALA A 412 1.51 -0.11 14.90
C ALA A 412 1.63 0.35 13.44
N THR A 413 2.08 -0.55 12.58
CA THR A 413 2.14 -0.30 11.13
C THR A 413 1.06 -1.08 10.40
N MET A 414 0.71 -0.64 9.20
CA MET A 414 -0.23 -1.33 8.33
C MET A 414 0.28 -1.41 6.91
N GLY A 415 -0.14 -2.46 6.21
CA GLY A 415 0.33 -2.77 4.88
C GLY A 415 1.84 -2.98 4.86
N CYS A 416 2.49 -2.45 3.84
CA CYS A 416 3.93 -2.65 3.66
C CYS A 416 4.79 -1.71 4.53
N ARG A 417 4.32 -0.50 4.89
CA ARG A 417 5.11 0.47 5.68
C ARG A 417 4.33 1.65 6.27
N THR A 418 3.03 1.77 6.04
CA THR A 418 2.26 2.93 6.49
C THR A 418 2.25 3.02 8.01
N ARG A 419 2.59 4.18 8.52
CA ARG A 419 2.68 4.49 9.93
C ARG A 419 1.67 5.60 10.26
N VAL A 420 0.80 5.35 11.22
CA VAL A 420 -0.17 6.34 11.77
C VAL A 420 -0.01 6.31 13.27
N PHE A 421 0.50 7.37 13.86
CA PHE A 421 0.77 7.43 15.30
C PHE A 421 0.57 8.84 15.87
N GLU A 422 1.28 9.84 15.37
CA GLU A 422 1.12 11.22 15.77
C GLU A 422 -0.26 11.74 15.35
N ASP A 423 -0.93 12.47 16.26
CA ASP A 423 -2.18 13.17 16.02
C ASP A 423 -2.10 14.56 16.63
N ARG A 424 -2.17 15.60 15.80
CA ARG A 424 -2.15 17.00 16.28
C ARG A 424 -3.47 17.41 16.91
N TRP A 425 -4.52 16.67 16.63
CA TRP A 425 -5.89 16.99 17.03
C TRP A 425 -6.47 15.98 18.01
N GLY A 426 -5.67 15.01 18.46
CA GLY A 426 -6.09 13.95 19.34
C GLY A 426 -4.92 13.30 20.09
N GLU A 427 -5.13 12.06 20.51
CA GLU A 427 -4.11 11.30 21.23
C GLU A 427 -3.09 10.68 20.29
N LYS A 428 -1.82 10.63 20.72
CA LYS A 428 -0.75 9.91 20.01
C LYS A 428 -0.96 8.40 20.16
N THR A 429 -1.68 7.82 19.24
CA THR A 429 -2.00 6.38 19.17
C THR A 429 -2.19 5.91 17.73
N SER A 430 -2.00 4.62 17.48
CA SER A 430 -2.36 4.01 16.19
C SER A 430 -3.80 3.50 16.16
N ILE A 431 -4.40 3.21 17.32
CA ILE A 431 -5.69 2.51 17.43
C ILE A 431 -6.83 3.35 16.86
N ALA A 432 -7.72 2.70 16.10
CA ALA A 432 -8.92 3.32 15.50
C ALA A 432 -8.62 4.51 14.58
N ARG A 433 -7.41 4.56 14.01
CA ARG A 433 -6.96 5.62 13.09
C ARG A 433 -6.42 5.03 11.80
N GLY A 434 -6.25 5.85 10.79
CA GLY A 434 -5.77 5.41 9.50
C GLY A 434 -5.25 6.52 8.61
N ASN A 435 -4.83 6.15 7.41
CA ASN A 435 -4.46 7.09 6.36
C ASN A 435 -5.68 7.37 5.47
N LEU A 436 -5.94 8.64 5.19
CA LEU A 436 -7.06 9.07 4.35
C LEU A 436 -6.72 8.99 2.87
N SER A 437 -5.55 9.50 2.52
CA SER A 437 -5.03 9.50 1.14
C SER A 437 -3.56 9.88 1.12
N PHE A 438 -2.89 9.58 0.01
CA PHE A 438 -1.52 10.03 -0.21
C PHE A 438 -1.25 10.30 -1.69
N SER A 439 -0.29 11.20 -1.93
CA SER A 439 0.20 11.55 -3.26
C SER A 439 1.71 11.58 -3.28
N THR A 440 2.30 11.17 -4.40
CA THR A 440 3.76 11.02 -4.53
C THR A 440 4.33 12.01 -5.52
N ILE A 441 5.38 12.71 -5.13
CA ILE A 441 6.13 13.66 -5.94
C ILE A 441 7.23 12.94 -6.72
N ASN A 442 7.34 13.24 -7.99
CA ASN A 442 8.47 12.85 -8.84
C ASN A 442 9.62 13.86 -8.67
N ILE A 443 10.43 13.69 -7.63
CA ILE A 443 11.56 14.59 -7.38
C ILE A 443 12.67 14.47 -8.42
N VAL A 444 12.74 13.33 -9.15
CA VAL A 444 13.72 13.13 -10.22
C VAL A 444 13.45 14.07 -11.37
N LYS A 445 12.20 14.22 -11.78
CA LYS A 445 11.83 15.17 -12.85
C LYS A 445 12.23 16.59 -12.52
N LEU A 446 12.01 17.04 -11.28
CA LEU A 446 12.39 18.37 -10.82
C LEU A 446 13.91 18.58 -10.95
N ALA A 447 14.70 17.57 -10.60
CA ALA A 447 16.15 17.59 -10.73
C ALA A 447 16.62 17.60 -12.18
N ILE A 448 16.02 16.76 -13.06
CA ILE A 448 16.34 16.73 -14.50
C ILE A 448 16.14 18.11 -15.14
N GLU A 449 15.06 18.79 -14.81
CA GLU A 449 14.76 20.13 -15.34
C GLU A 449 15.78 21.21 -14.89
N CYS A 450 16.58 20.92 -13.87
CA CYS A 450 17.63 21.81 -13.38
C CYS A 450 19.02 21.46 -13.95
N MET A 451 19.22 20.30 -14.60
CA MET A 451 20.53 19.82 -15.07
C MET A 451 21.26 20.80 -16.03
N GLY A 452 20.49 21.59 -16.77
CA GLY A 452 21.07 22.60 -17.68
C GLY A 452 21.72 23.81 -16.99
N ILE A 453 21.62 23.96 -15.68
CA ILE A 453 22.23 25.02 -14.90
C ILE A 453 23.64 24.58 -14.52
N GLU A 454 24.67 25.26 -15.03
CA GLU A 454 26.10 24.89 -14.83
C GLU A 454 26.52 25.04 -13.37
N ASP A 455 26.19 26.20 -12.75
CA ASP A 455 26.51 26.44 -11.34
C ASP A 455 25.73 25.53 -10.42
N GLU A 456 26.42 24.67 -9.66
CA GLU A 456 25.83 23.67 -8.78
C GLU A 456 24.95 24.31 -7.71
N LYS A 457 25.36 25.45 -7.14
CA LYS A 457 24.57 26.11 -6.10
C LYS A 457 23.24 26.63 -6.67
N GLN A 458 23.32 27.34 -7.82
CA GLN A 458 22.12 27.84 -8.49
C GLN A 458 21.20 26.68 -8.92
N ARG A 459 21.75 25.55 -9.37
CA ARG A 459 21.01 24.35 -9.73
C ARG A 459 20.24 23.80 -8.54
N ILE A 460 20.89 23.70 -7.38
CA ILE A 460 20.27 23.21 -6.13
C ILE A 460 19.21 24.22 -5.65
N ASP A 461 19.50 25.51 -5.66
CA ASP A 461 18.54 26.55 -5.25
C ASP A 461 17.28 26.53 -6.14
N MET A 462 17.44 26.37 -7.46
CA MET A 462 16.33 26.24 -8.40
C MET A 462 15.53 24.97 -8.14
N PHE A 463 16.21 23.85 -7.84
CA PHE A 463 15.52 22.60 -7.48
C PHE A 463 14.64 22.79 -6.24
N PHE A 464 15.13 23.43 -5.18
CA PHE A 464 14.32 23.69 -3.99
C PHE A 464 13.13 24.61 -4.27
N ALA A 465 13.30 25.63 -5.12
CA ALA A 465 12.19 26.49 -5.53
C ALA A 465 11.10 25.72 -6.29
N LYS A 466 11.49 24.79 -7.18
CA LYS A 466 10.54 23.90 -7.87
C LYS A 466 9.88 22.91 -6.91
N LEU A 467 10.66 22.34 -5.98
CA LEU A 467 10.15 21.40 -4.98
C LEU A 467 9.12 22.07 -4.08
N ASP A 468 9.37 23.31 -3.66
CA ASP A 468 8.44 24.09 -2.85
C ASP A 468 7.08 24.26 -3.55
N ASN A 469 7.10 24.70 -4.80
CA ASN A 469 5.88 24.85 -5.59
C ASN A 469 5.12 23.53 -5.77
N ILE A 470 5.80 22.41 -5.98
CA ILE A 470 5.13 21.10 -6.14
C ILE A 470 4.61 20.56 -4.80
N LEU A 471 5.29 20.89 -3.69
CA LEU A 471 4.79 20.58 -2.35
C LEU A 471 3.48 21.33 -2.06
N ASP A 472 3.38 22.62 -2.40
CA ASP A 472 2.15 23.41 -2.27
C ASP A 472 0.98 22.79 -3.08
N ILE A 473 1.25 22.44 -4.34
CA ILE A 473 0.25 21.79 -5.21
C ILE A 473 -0.17 20.41 -4.64
N THR A 474 0.78 19.66 -4.10
CA THR A 474 0.50 18.33 -3.52
C THR A 474 -0.32 18.44 -2.24
N ALA A 475 0.02 19.38 -1.37
CA ALA A 475 -0.74 19.64 -0.14
C ALA A 475 -2.16 20.11 -0.45
N LYS A 476 -2.32 21.05 -1.41
CA LYS A 476 -3.61 21.48 -1.92
C LYS A 476 -4.44 20.32 -2.47
N GLN A 477 -3.84 19.43 -3.26
CA GLN A 477 -4.53 18.26 -3.80
C GLN A 477 -5.05 17.33 -2.69
N LEU A 478 -4.25 17.11 -1.65
CA LEU A 478 -4.65 16.30 -0.51
C LEU A 478 -5.77 16.96 0.30
N ASP A 479 -5.73 18.29 0.46
CA ASP A 479 -6.83 19.04 1.07
C ASP A 479 -8.09 18.98 0.21
N GLU A 480 -8.03 19.18 -1.10
CA GLU A 480 -9.18 19.03 -2.00
C GLU A 480 -9.85 17.66 -1.85
N ARG A 481 -9.04 16.58 -1.76
CA ARG A 481 -9.57 15.23 -1.52
C ARG A 481 -10.17 15.09 -0.12
N PHE A 482 -9.55 15.66 0.90
CA PHE A 482 -10.09 15.70 2.26
C PHE A 482 -11.44 16.44 2.30
N GLN A 483 -11.54 17.62 1.70
CA GLN A 483 -12.79 18.40 1.63
C GLN A 483 -13.91 17.61 0.93
N PHE A 484 -13.55 16.77 -0.05
CA PHE A 484 -14.50 15.88 -0.71
C PHE A 484 -14.87 14.67 0.17
N GLN A 485 -13.88 14.03 0.83
CA GLN A 485 -14.11 12.88 1.71
C GLN A 485 -14.99 13.22 2.92
N LYS A 486 -14.78 14.37 3.57
CA LYS A 486 -15.55 14.76 4.76
C LYS A 486 -17.05 14.89 4.52
N THR A 487 -17.49 15.07 3.28
CA THR A 487 -18.91 15.11 2.90
C THR A 487 -19.57 13.74 2.79
N ALA A 488 -18.83 12.66 3.04
CA ALA A 488 -19.42 11.32 3.09
C ALA A 488 -20.32 11.19 4.32
N MET A 489 -21.39 10.42 4.21
CA MET A 489 -22.29 10.15 5.33
C MET A 489 -21.82 8.89 6.09
N ALA A 490 -21.98 8.86 7.39
CA ALA A 490 -21.59 7.71 8.23
C ALA A 490 -22.23 6.39 7.74
N LYS A 491 -23.47 6.42 7.24
CA LYS A 491 -24.16 5.25 6.66
C LYS A 491 -23.47 4.64 5.43
N GLN A 492 -22.55 5.36 4.78
CA GLN A 492 -21.76 4.83 3.66
C GLN A 492 -20.64 3.88 4.16
N PHE A 493 -20.36 3.92 5.46
CA PHE A 493 -19.32 3.16 6.14
C PHE A 493 -19.89 2.49 7.40
N PRO A 494 -20.83 1.53 7.26
CA PRO A 494 -21.62 1.01 8.38
C PRO A 494 -20.81 0.24 9.43
N LEU A 495 -19.64 -0.30 9.08
CA LEU A 495 -18.71 -0.90 10.02
C LEU A 495 -17.65 0.11 10.48
N LEU A 496 -16.96 0.76 9.52
CA LEU A 496 -15.83 1.65 9.77
C LEU A 496 -16.23 2.83 10.66
N MET A 497 -17.30 3.56 10.31
CA MET A 497 -17.75 4.76 11.01
C MET A 497 -18.75 4.47 12.14
N LYS A 498 -18.81 3.24 12.60
CA LYS A 498 -19.60 2.88 13.80
C LYS A 498 -18.75 2.20 14.87
N TYR A 499 -17.73 1.42 14.46
CA TYR A 499 -16.99 0.58 15.38
C TYR A 499 -15.46 0.75 15.30
N LEU A 500 -14.92 1.22 14.17
CA LEU A 500 -13.49 1.10 13.89
C LEU A 500 -12.75 2.44 13.83
N TRP A 501 -13.45 3.56 13.74
CA TRP A 501 -12.82 4.89 13.64
C TRP A 501 -13.01 5.69 14.91
N VAL A 502 -11.95 6.35 15.38
CA VAL A 502 -11.95 7.13 16.62
C VAL A 502 -13.01 8.22 16.58
N GLY A 503 -13.84 8.28 17.64
CA GLY A 503 -14.90 9.28 17.79
C GLY A 503 -16.14 9.04 16.92
N ALA A 504 -16.13 8.03 16.04
CA ALA A 504 -17.24 7.76 15.12
C ALA A 504 -18.43 7.03 15.77
N GLU A 505 -18.24 6.43 16.96
CA GLU A 505 -19.27 5.71 17.70
C GLU A 505 -20.50 6.54 18.04
N ASN A 506 -20.36 7.87 18.05
CA ASN A 506 -21.44 8.82 18.35
C ASN A 506 -22.13 9.38 17.09
N LEU A 507 -21.63 9.08 15.87
CA LEU A 507 -22.20 9.57 14.63
C LEU A 507 -23.54 8.88 14.32
N LYS A 508 -24.52 9.66 13.92
CA LYS A 508 -25.77 9.13 13.35
C LYS A 508 -25.54 8.75 11.87
N PRO A 509 -26.29 7.77 11.35
CA PRO A 509 -26.12 7.32 9.96
C PRO A 509 -26.21 8.44 8.91
N GLU A 510 -27.01 9.47 9.17
CA GLU A 510 -27.26 10.61 8.27
C GLU A 510 -26.32 11.80 8.48
N GLU A 511 -25.44 11.74 9.46
CA GLU A 511 -24.41 12.75 9.70
C GLU A 511 -23.21 12.51 8.79
N THR A 512 -22.52 13.60 8.43
CA THR A 512 -21.25 13.50 7.70
C THR A 512 -20.12 13.09 8.63
N ILE A 513 -19.06 12.50 8.06
CA ILE A 513 -17.87 12.10 8.84
C ILE A 513 -16.93 13.28 9.17
N GLU A 514 -17.32 14.50 8.85
CA GLU A 514 -16.51 15.73 9.00
C GLU A 514 -15.93 15.91 10.41
N SER A 515 -16.73 15.62 11.44
CA SER A 515 -16.31 15.83 12.83
C SER A 515 -15.22 14.88 13.33
N VAL A 516 -14.98 13.75 12.64
CA VAL A 516 -14.06 12.69 13.09
C VAL A 516 -12.95 12.38 12.09
N ILE A 517 -13.10 12.77 10.82
CA ILE A 517 -12.12 12.41 9.78
C ILE A 517 -10.76 13.08 10.00
N ASN A 518 -10.70 14.19 10.76
CA ASN A 518 -9.47 14.94 10.99
C ASN A 518 -8.40 14.17 11.78
N HIS A 519 -8.76 13.06 12.45
CA HIS A 519 -7.81 12.17 13.10
C HIS A 519 -7.02 11.28 12.13
N GLY A 520 -7.41 11.24 10.86
CA GLY A 520 -6.67 10.53 9.81
C GLY A 520 -5.45 11.32 9.32
N THR A 521 -4.55 10.63 8.60
CA THR A 521 -3.33 11.22 8.06
C THR A 521 -3.41 11.45 6.56
N LEU A 522 -2.71 12.48 6.08
CA LEU A 522 -2.49 12.79 4.66
C LEU A 522 -1.00 12.62 4.33
N GLY A 523 -0.69 11.75 3.38
CA GLY A 523 0.68 11.37 3.06
C GLY A 523 1.23 12.14 1.84
N ILE A 524 2.36 12.81 2.03
CA ILE A 524 3.18 13.34 0.92
C ILE A 524 4.34 12.39 0.71
N GLY A 525 4.29 11.65 -0.39
CA GLY A 525 5.31 10.69 -0.76
C GLY A 525 6.33 11.26 -1.74
N PHE A 526 7.43 10.56 -1.92
CA PHE A 526 8.44 10.85 -2.95
C PHE A 526 9.08 9.57 -3.47
N ILE A 527 9.69 9.67 -4.65
CA ILE A 527 10.37 8.55 -5.32
C ILE A 527 11.65 9.04 -5.99
N GLY A 528 12.69 8.20 -6.02
CA GLY A 528 13.90 8.43 -6.81
C GLY A 528 14.88 9.39 -6.17
N LEU A 529 15.08 9.37 -4.85
CA LEU A 529 16.08 10.25 -4.21
C LEU A 529 17.48 10.01 -4.78
N ALA A 530 17.84 8.78 -5.07
CA ALA A 530 19.14 8.44 -5.65
C ALA A 530 19.33 9.08 -7.03
N GLU A 531 18.38 8.91 -7.94
CA GLU A 531 18.40 9.47 -9.29
C GLU A 531 18.31 11.01 -9.26
N CYS A 532 17.55 11.57 -8.33
CA CYS A 532 17.48 13.01 -8.09
C CYS A 532 18.86 13.58 -7.73
N LEU A 533 19.58 12.95 -6.82
CA LEU A 533 20.92 13.36 -6.41
C LEU A 533 21.94 13.21 -7.55
N VAL A 534 21.86 12.12 -8.34
CA VAL A 534 22.71 11.98 -9.53
C VAL A 534 22.44 13.10 -10.52
N ALA A 535 21.19 13.47 -10.78
CA ALA A 535 20.85 14.58 -11.66
C ALA A 535 21.36 15.94 -11.14
N LEU A 536 21.36 16.15 -9.82
CA LEU A 536 21.80 17.41 -9.22
C LEU A 536 23.32 17.55 -9.08
N ILE A 537 24.00 16.48 -8.64
CA ILE A 537 25.42 16.54 -8.26
C ILE A 537 26.28 15.36 -8.77
N GLY A 538 25.73 14.50 -9.65
CA GLY A 538 26.46 13.42 -10.30
C GLY A 538 26.68 12.15 -9.47
N LYS A 539 26.22 12.07 -8.21
CA LYS A 539 26.36 10.93 -7.31
C LYS A 539 25.14 10.78 -6.43
N HIS A 540 24.75 9.52 -6.12
CA HIS A 540 23.69 9.27 -5.16
C HIS A 540 24.23 9.18 -3.72
N HIS A 541 23.32 9.18 -2.75
CA HIS A 541 23.62 9.25 -1.30
C HIS A 541 24.39 8.04 -0.74
N GLY A 542 24.48 6.92 -1.46
CA GLY A 542 25.36 5.80 -1.09
C GLY A 542 26.82 6.01 -1.50
N GLU A 543 27.10 6.89 -2.46
CA GLU A 543 28.44 7.05 -3.07
C GLU A 543 29.25 8.19 -2.47
N SER A 544 28.62 9.21 -1.90
CA SER A 544 29.35 10.34 -1.31
C SER A 544 28.60 10.95 -0.12
N GLU A 545 29.37 11.47 0.82
CA GLU A 545 28.90 12.14 2.03
C GLU A 545 28.13 13.43 1.66
N LYS A 546 28.64 14.21 0.71
CA LYS A 546 27.99 15.40 0.15
C LYS A 546 26.58 15.04 -0.41
N ALA A 547 26.45 13.93 -1.12
CA ALA A 547 25.16 13.49 -1.64
C ALA A 547 24.22 13.04 -0.52
N GLN A 548 24.74 12.38 0.52
CA GLN A 548 23.98 12.03 1.70
C GLN A 548 23.45 13.25 2.45
N GLU A 549 24.30 14.28 2.66
CA GLU A 549 23.91 15.54 3.29
C GLU A 549 22.81 16.26 2.48
N LEU A 550 22.98 16.33 1.15
CA LEU A 550 21.97 16.94 0.29
C LEU A 550 20.65 16.11 0.31
N GLY A 551 20.74 14.79 0.28
CA GLY A 551 19.56 13.91 0.38
C GLY A 551 18.79 14.13 1.69
N GLN A 552 19.49 14.17 2.82
CA GLN A 552 18.88 14.49 4.11
C GLN A 552 18.27 15.89 4.12
N LYS A 553 18.95 16.89 3.54
CA LYS A 553 18.42 18.26 3.43
C LYS A 553 17.11 18.30 2.62
N ILE A 554 17.02 17.57 1.51
CA ILE A 554 15.81 17.49 0.68
C ILE A 554 14.65 16.92 1.50
N VAL A 555 14.83 15.75 2.14
CA VAL A 555 13.75 15.10 2.88
C VAL A 555 13.38 15.86 4.16
N THR A 556 14.36 16.51 4.81
CA THR A 556 14.11 17.42 5.95
C THR A 556 13.24 18.60 5.52
N TYR A 557 13.57 19.23 4.39
CA TYR A 557 12.77 20.32 3.83
C TYR A 557 11.33 19.89 3.57
N MET A 558 11.14 18.73 2.94
CA MET A 558 9.80 18.18 2.70
C MET A 558 9.02 17.96 4.02
N ARG A 559 9.68 17.39 5.06
CA ARG A 559 9.08 17.20 6.38
C ARG A 559 8.65 18.51 7.03
N ASP A 560 9.52 19.51 6.98
CA ASP A 560 9.25 20.80 7.59
C ASP A 560 8.07 21.49 6.90
N ARG A 561 8.01 21.43 5.57
CA ARG A 561 6.85 21.90 4.79
C ARG A 561 5.57 21.12 5.14
N ALA A 562 5.64 19.79 5.32
CA ALA A 562 4.48 19.00 5.74
C ALA A 562 3.97 19.41 7.14
N ASN A 563 4.87 19.80 8.04
CA ASN A 563 4.50 20.35 9.35
C ASN A 563 3.78 21.71 9.20
N GLU A 564 4.29 22.60 8.34
CA GLU A 564 3.65 23.89 8.04
C GLU A 564 2.25 23.68 7.43
N PHE A 565 2.09 22.75 6.48
CA PHE A 565 0.79 22.40 5.91
C PHE A 565 -0.18 21.87 6.96
N SER A 566 0.31 21.10 7.95
CA SER A 566 -0.53 20.61 9.03
C SER A 566 -1.15 21.76 9.83
N GLU A 567 -0.38 22.81 10.11
CA GLU A 567 -0.90 24.02 10.79
C GLU A 567 -1.80 24.83 9.86
N GLN A 568 -1.42 25.00 8.59
CA GLN A 568 -2.16 25.80 7.62
C GLN A 568 -3.55 25.24 7.30
N TYR A 569 -3.64 23.93 7.09
CA TYR A 569 -4.89 23.25 6.67
C TYR A 569 -5.63 22.59 7.84
N HIS A 570 -5.05 22.58 9.05
CA HIS A 570 -5.57 21.88 10.22
C HIS A 570 -5.78 20.35 10.01
N HIS A 571 -4.81 19.69 9.35
CA HIS A 571 -4.81 18.25 9.08
C HIS A 571 -3.50 17.62 9.52
N ASN A 572 -3.46 16.28 9.61
CA ASN A 572 -2.26 15.52 9.92
C ASN A 572 -1.48 15.18 8.63
N TYR A 573 -0.68 16.12 8.11
CA TYR A 573 0.24 15.83 7.01
C TYR A 573 1.51 15.13 7.51
N SER A 574 2.04 14.22 6.72
CA SER A 574 3.31 13.55 7.02
C SER A 574 4.04 13.11 5.75
N ILE A 575 5.37 13.01 5.83
CA ILE A 575 6.18 12.48 4.73
C ILE A 575 6.18 10.96 4.77
N LEU A 576 5.94 10.35 3.62
CA LEU A 576 5.89 8.91 3.39
C LEU A 576 7.02 8.50 2.44
N ALA A 577 7.84 7.55 2.84
CA ALA A 577 8.70 6.82 1.92
C ALA A 577 7.83 5.92 1.04
N THR A 578 7.44 6.40 -0.13
CA THR A 578 6.38 5.81 -0.96
C THR A 578 6.59 4.32 -1.25
N PRO A 579 5.59 3.45 -1.02
CA PRO A 579 5.56 2.10 -1.57
C PRO A 579 5.25 2.17 -3.07
N ALA A 580 6.29 2.27 -3.89
CA ALA A 580 6.14 2.73 -5.28
C ALA A 580 5.50 1.71 -6.24
N GLU A 581 5.54 0.41 -5.94
CA GLU A 581 5.03 -0.65 -6.83
C GLU A 581 5.23 -0.34 -8.34
N GLY A 582 4.14 -0.19 -9.09
CA GLY A 582 4.19 0.16 -10.50
C GLY A 582 4.60 1.61 -10.81
N LEU A 583 4.54 2.51 -9.82
CA LEU A 583 4.81 3.92 -10.01
C LEU A 583 6.27 4.20 -10.39
N SER A 584 7.22 3.42 -9.84
CA SER A 584 8.65 3.56 -10.16
C SER A 584 8.91 3.47 -11.67
N GLY A 585 8.36 2.48 -12.34
CA GLY A 585 8.46 2.32 -13.79
C GLY A 585 7.62 3.33 -14.58
N LYS A 586 6.46 3.72 -14.07
CA LYS A 586 5.57 4.68 -14.71
C LYS A 586 6.19 6.08 -14.82
N PHE A 587 6.82 6.57 -13.76
CA PHE A 587 7.53 7.85 -13.77
C PHE A 587 8.70 7.83 -14.74
N THR A 588 9.57 6.82 -14.63
CA THR A 588 10.75 6.67 -15.49
C THR A 588 10.39 6.61 -16.98
N LYS A 589 9.37 5.82 -17.34
CA LYS A 589 8.93 5.67 -18.72
C LYS A 589 8.47 6.99 -19.36
N LYS A 590 7.75 7.83 -18.57
CA LYS A 590 7.30 9.14 -19.03
C LYS A 590 8.45 10.15 -19.12
N ASP A 591 9.33 10.18 -18.13
CA ASP A 591 10.47 11.09 -18.10
C ASP A 591 11.48 10.74 -19.19
N ARG A 592 11.78 9.46 -19.41
CA ARG A 592 12.61 9.00 -20.54
C ARG A 592 12.04 9.42 -21.89
N LYS A 593 10.71 9.36 -22.04
CA LYS A 593 10.04 9.83 -23.27
C LYS A 593 10.21 11.33 -23.48
N GLN A 594 10.23 12.10 -22.42
CA GLN A 594 10.34 13.57 -22.47
C GLN A 594 11.78 14.06 -22.60
N PHE A 595 12.71 13.49 -21.83
CA PHE A 595 14.08 13.98 -21.69
C PHE A 595 15.14 13.08 -22.33
N GLY A 596 14.76 11.90 -22.84
CA GLY A 596 15.69 10.90 -23.35
C GLY A 596 16.30 10.04 -22.26
N VAL A 597 17.32 9.25 -22.65
CA VAL A 597 18.10 8.41 -21.75
C VAL A 597 19.21 9.26 -21.12
N ILE A 598 19.16 9.41 -19.80
CA ILE A 598 20.17 10.13 -19.01
C ILE A 598 20.88 9.09 -18.14
N PRO A 599 22.22 8.87 -18.32
CA PRO A 599 22.98 7.89 -17.56
C PRO A 599 22.86 8.09 -16.04
N GLY A 600 22.58 7.00 -15.31
CA GLY A 600 22.37 7.01 -13.86
C GLY A 600 21.07 7.65 -13.39
N VAL A 601 20.20 8.14 -14.30
CA VAL A 601 18.93 8.78 -13.97
C VAL A 601 17.76 8.09 -14.66
N THR A 602 17.70 8.08 -16.00
CA THR A 602 16.57 7.49 -16.76
C THR A 602 16.98 6.28 -17.59
N ASP A 603 18.18 5.77 -17.42
CA ASP A 603 18.74 4.64 -18.19
C ASP A 603 18.20 3.25 -17.76
N ARG A 604 17.55 3.15 -16.58
CA ARG A 604 16.87 1.95 -16.09
C ARG A 604 15.36 2.05 -16.27
N ASP A 605 14.65 0.92 -16.22
CA ASP A 605 13.19 0.88 -16.40
C ASP A 605 12.40 1.22 -15.12
N TYR A 606 13.07 1.68 -14.07
CA TYR A 606 12.49 2.10 -12.80
C TYR A 606 13.31 3.19 -12.15
N TYR A 607 12.69 3.95 -11.23
CA TYR A 607 13.36 4.78 -10.24
C TYR A 607 13.45 4.05 -8.92
N THR A 608 14.51 4.32 -8.16
CA THR A 608 14.69 3.77 -6.82
C THR A 608 13.52 4.18 -5.91
N ASN A 609 13.04 3.24 -5.10
CA ASN A 609 11.98 3.52 -4.13
C ASN A 609 12.46 4.56 -3.10
N SER A 610 11.74 5.67 -2.99
CA SER A 610 11.88 6.71 -1.96
C SER A 610 13.36 7.06 -1.65
N ASN A 611 13.77 6.83 -0.40
CA ASN A 611 15.10 7.14 0.14
C ASN A 611 16.08 5.96 0.17
N HIS A 612 15.72 4.81 -0.41
CA HIS A 612 16.62 3.66 -0.46
C HIS A 612 17.85 3.93 -1.31
N VAL A 613 18.96 3.26 -1.00
CA VAL A 613 20.03 3.13 -1.97
C VAL A 613 19.56 2.29 -3.17
N PRO A 614 20.07 2.54 -4.38
CA PRO A 614 19.69 1.74 -5.55
C PRO A 614 19.88 0.24 -5.30
N VAL A 615 18.93 -0.58 -5.74
CA VAL A 615 18.95 -2.03 -5.53
C VAL A 615 20.17 -2.71 -6.14
N TYR A 616 20.81 -2.11 -7.14
CA TYR A 616 22.03 -2.56 -7.79
C TYR A 616 23.31 -2.07 -7.09
N TYR A 617 23.18 -1.21 -6.07
CA TYR A 617 24.36 -0.66 -5.36
C TYR A 617 24.93 -1.70 -4.39
N LYS A 618 26.15 -2.16 -4.67
CA LYS A 618 26.85 -3.14 -3.84
C LYS A 618 27.34 -2.50 -2.55
N CYS A 619 26.75 -2.86 -1.45
CA CYS A 619 27.15 -2.45 -0.11
C CYS A 619 26.84 -3.53 0.92
N THR A 620 27.48 -3.46 2.10
CA THR A 620 27.11 -4.33 3.24
C THR A 620 25.80 -3.87 3.85
N ALA A 621 25.09 -4.77 4.55
CA ALA A 621 23.90 -4.45 5.31
C ALA A 621 24.15 -3.30 6.32
N LEU A 622 25.32 -3.32 6.97
CA LEU A 622 25.75 -2.27 7.89
C LEU A 622 25.88 -0.91 7.20
N LYS A 623 26.55 -0.86 6.04
CA LYS A 623 26.70 0.38 5.29
C LYS A 623 25.35 0.92 4.81
N LYS A 624 24.47 0.02 4.33
CA LYS A 624 23.08 0.37 3.96
C LYS A 624 22.32 0.96 5.14
N ALA A 625 22.39 0.33 6.32
CA ALA A 625 21.75 0.84 7.53
C ALA A 625 22.25 2.25 7.90
N GLN A 626 23.56 2.49 7.84
CA GLN A 626 24.14 3.82 8.11
C GLN A 626 23.62 4.90 7.16
N ILE A 627 23.42 4.56 5.87
CA ILE A 627 22.91 5.48 4.86
C ILE A 627 21.43 5.76 5.04
N GLU A 628 20.61 4.72 5.25
CA GLU A 628 19.15 4.83 5.24
C GLU A 628 18.54 5.22 6.59
N ALA A 629 19.21 4.92 7.71
CA ALA A 629 18.67 5.19 9.05
C ALA A 629 18.25 6.65 9.31
N PRO A 630 19.01 7.67 8.89
CA PRO A 630 18.62 9.07 9.13
C PRO A 630 17.28 9.46 8.52
N TYR A 631 16.82 8.76 7.48
CA TYR A 631 15.56 9.07 6.81
C TYR A 631 14.33 8.53 7.55
N HIS A 632 14.49 7.57 8.48
CA HIS A 632 13.37 6.97 9.20
C HIS A 632 12.61 8.00 10.06
N ASP A 633 13.32 8.84 10.79
CA ASP A 633 12.71 9.92 11.57
C ASP A 633 12.10 11.02 10.69
N LEU A 634 12.60 11.20 9.49
CA LEU A 634 12.10 12.20 8.54
C LEU A 634 10.83 11.75 7.82
N THR A 635 10.59 10.44 7.72
CA THR A 635 9.46 9.83 6.98
C THR A 635 8.46 9.19 7.94
N ARG A 636 7.89 9.98 8.86
CA ARG A 636 6.97 9.50 9.90
C ARG A 636 5.61 9.02 9.39
N GLY A 637 5.25 9.30 8.14
CA GLY A 637 4.08 8.73 7.49
C GLY A 637 4.27 7.27 7.07
N GLY A 638 5.51 6.79 7.07
CA GLY A 638 5.84 5.40 6.79
C GLY A 638 7.22 5.25 6.14
N HIS A 639 7.93 4.23 6.57
CA HIS A 639 9.26 3.85 6.10
C HIS A 639 9.48 2.36 6.34
N ILE A 640 10.49 1.80 5.67
CA ILE A 640 10.92 0.42 5.88
C ILE A 640 12.39 0.28 5.48
N PHE A 641 13.14 -0.51 6.25
CA PHE A 641 14.48 -0.93 5.92
C PHE A 641 14.45 -2.35 5.34
N TYR A 642 15.10 -2.55 4.20
CA TYR A 642 15.21 -3.86 3.56
C TYR A 642 16.65 -4.34 3.58
N VAL A 643 16.85 -5.59 3.99
CA VAL A 643 18.11 -6.31 3.81
C VAL A 643 17.87 -7.52 2.90
N GLU A 644 18.59 -7.58 1.79
CA GLU A 644 18.61 -8.73 0.90
C GLU A 644 19.75 -9.63 1.36
N ILE A 645 19.45 -10.79 1.96
CA ILE A 645 20.48 -11.75 2.38
C ILE A 645 20.65 -12.86 1.36
N ASP A 646 21.87 -13.39 1.25
CA ASP A 646 22.19 -14.54 0.40
C ASP A 646 22.08 -15.85 1.17
N GLY A 647 21.74 -16.93 0.46
CA GLY A 647 21.67 -18.28 1.02
C GLY A 647 20.41 -18.59 1.83
N ASP A 648 20.44 -19.73 2.51
CA ASP A 648 19.33 -20.26 3.30
C ASP A 648 19.44 -19.86 4.78
N ALA A 649 18.71 -18.82 5.16
CA ALA A 649 18.63 -18.33 6.53
C ALA A 649 18.01 -19.35 7.52
N THR A 650 17.31 -20.38 7.04
CA THR A 650 16.60 -21.37 7.89
C THR A 650 17.56 -22.06 8.88
N HIS A 651 18.80 -22.28 8.47
CA HIS A 651 19.82 -22.91 9.29
C HIS A 651 20.61 -21.94 10.18
N ASN A 652 20.43 -20.62 9.98
CA ASN A 652 21.10 -19.58 10.76
C ASN A 652 20.16 -18.40 11.08
N PRO A 653 19.16 -18.57 11.97
CA PRO A 653 18.24 -17.50 12.34
C PRO A 653 18.91 -16.27 12.99
N SER A 654 20.16 -16.41 13.49
CA SER A 654 20.90 -15.28 14.09
C SER A 654 21.21 -14.16 13.09
N VAL A 655 21.17 -14.43 11.79
CA VAL A 655 21.25 -13.39 10.76
C VAL A 655 20.07 -12.41 10.87
N ILE A 656 18.88 -12.92 11.17
CA ILE A 656 17.68 -12.07 11.38
C ILE A 656 17.88 -11.19 12.63
N GLU A 657 18.38 -11.79 13.73
CA GLU A 657 18.68 -11.05 14.96
C GLU A 657 19.68 -9.92 14.70
N SER A 658 20.76 -10.20 13.94
CA SER A 658 21.75 -9.17 13.58
C SER A 658 21.14 -7.99 12.81
N VAL A 659 20.14 -8.22 11.97
CA VAL A 659 19.42 -7.13 11.29
C VAL A 659 18.58 -6.33 12.29
N VAL A 660 17.90 -6.99 13.23
CA VAL A 660 17.13 -6.31 14.29
C VAL A 660 18.06 -5.51 15.20
N ASP A 661 19.23 -6.04 15.53
CA ASP A 661 20.26 -5.34 16.31
C ASP A 661 20.77 -4.08 15.57
N MET A 662 20.97 -4.17 14.25
CA MET A 662 21.28 -2.98 13.42
C MET A 662 20.17 -1.94 13.47
N MET A 663 18.92 -2.37 13.36
CA MET A 663 17.77 -1.44 13.44
C MET A 663 17.73 -0.73 14.78
N ASP A 664 17.96 -1.45 15.86
CA ASP A 664 18.02 -0.90 17.22
C ASP A 664 19.17 0.09 17.38
N LYS A 665 20.38 -0.32 16.97
CA LYS A 665 21.61 0.49 17.05
C LYS A 665 21.52 1.80 16.28
N TYR A 666 20.91 1.79 15.11
CA TYR A 666 20.80 2.96 14.23
C TYR A 666 19.46 3.70 14.31
N ASN A 667 18.66 3.44 15.35
CA ASN A 667 17.37 4.11 15.58
C ASN A 667 16.40 3.99 14.39
N MET A 668 16.36 2.82 13.75
CA MET A 668 15.45 2.56 12.64
C MET A 668 14.08 2.06 13.16
N GLY A 669 13.00 2.56 12.59
CA GLY A 669 11.65 2.31 13.10
C GLY A 669 11.03 0.99 12.67
N TYR A 670 11.26 0.55 11.44
CA TYR A 670 10.62 -0.64 10.87
C TYR A 670 11.51 -1.27 9.80
N GLY A 671 11.57 -2.59 9.77
CA GLY A 671 12.42 -3.31 8.82
C GLY A 671 11.95 -4.72 8.50
N SER A 672 12.50 -5.22 7.42
CA SER A 672 12.19 -6.52 6.84
C SER A 672 13.44 -7.18 6.26
N VAL A 673 13.52 -8.50 6.35
CA VAL A 673 14.60 -9.27 5.77
C VAL A 673 14.07 -10.05 4.58
N ASN A 674 14.76 -9.92 3.45
CA ASN A 674 14.48 -10.66 2.23
C ASN A 674 15.55 -11.74 2.00
N HIS A 675 15.13 -12.86 1.49
CA HIS A 675 15.98 -13.96 1.06
C HIS A 675 15.31 -14.73 -0.08
N ASN A 676 16.00 -15.58 -0.78
CA ASN A 676 15.40 -16.41 -1.81
C ASN A 676 14.71 -17.62 -1.17
N ARG A 677 13.49 -17.93 -1.65
CA ARG A 677 12.79 -19.14 -1.26
C ARG A 677 11.95 -19.64 -2.44
N ASN A 678 12.43 -20.69 -3.08
CA ASN A 678 11.71 -21.34 -4.16
C ASN A 678 11.10 -22.63 -3.65
N ARG A 679 9.95 -23.01 -4.21
CA ARG A 679 9.23 -24.21 -3.85
C ARG A 679 8.77 -24.95 -5.11
N CYS A 680 8.99 -26.23 -5.16
CA CYS A 680 8.38 -27.09 -6.16
C CYS A 680 6.91 -27.33 -5.79
N LEU A 681 5.99 -26.95 -6.68
CA LEU A 681 4.55 -27.11 -6.47
C LEU A 681 4.10 -28.59 -6.47
N ASP A 682 4.86 -29.47 -7.18
CA ASP A 682 4.47 -30.88 -7.30
C ASP A 682 4.94 -31.73 -6.12
N CYS A 683 6.11 -31.48 -5.54
CA CYS A 683 6.65 -32.33 -4.45
C CYS A 683 6.96 -31.58 -3.16
N GLY A 684 6.74 -30.28 -3.09
CA GLY A 684 6.98 -29.47 -1.90
C GLY A 684 8.45 -29.23 -1.55
N TYR A 685 9.40 -29.58 -2.44
CA TYR A 685 10.82 -29.32 -2.22
C TYR A 685 11.07 -27.81 -2.14
N GLU A 686 11.74 -27.36 -1.10
CA GLU A 686 12.10 -25.95 -0.87
C GLU A 686 13.60 -25.74 -0.95
N ASN A 687 14.03 -24.62 -1.55
CA ASN A 687 15.45 -24.23 -1.55
C ASN A 687 15.60 -22.69 -1.73
N ALA A 688 16.84 -22.19 -1.49
CA ALA A 688 17.18 -20.77 -1.56
C ALA A 688 17.89 -20.37 -2.87
N ASP A 689 18.04 -21.27 -3.84
CA ASP A 689 18.71 -20.98 -5.10
C ASP A 689 17.86 -20.08 -6.00
N ALA A 690 18.28 -18.81 -6.18
CA ALA A 690 17.57 -17.84 -7.02
C ALA A 690 17.38 -18.27 -8.48
N HIS A 691 18.19 -19.20 -8.96
CA HIS A 691 18.23 -19.68 -10.35
C HIS A 691 17.55 -21.04 -10.54
N LEU A 692 16.88 -21.57 -9.51
CA LEU A 692 16.21 -22.87 -9.61
C LEU A 692 15.10 -22.83 -10.66
N GLU A 693 15.24 -23.63 -11.71
CA GLU A 693 14.23 -23.79 -12.77
C GLU A 693 13.66 -25.20 -12.85
N VAL A 694 14.39 -26.17 -12.35
CA VAL A 694 14.00 -27.58 -12.33
C VAL A 694 14.18 -28.13 -10.92
N CYS A 695 13.16 -28.79 -10.39
CA CYS A 695 13.22 -29.40 -9.07
C CYS A 695 14.25 -30.56 -9.04
N PRO A 696 15.29 -30.49 -8.19
CA PRO A 696 16.28 -31.57 -8.13
C PRO A 696 15.73 -32.86 -7.52
N LYS A 697 14.55 -32.79 -6.84
CA LYS A 697 13.94 -33.96 -6.18
C LYS A 697 13.01 -34.74 -7.14
N CYS A 698 12.22 -34.07 -7.95
CA CYS A 698 11.20 -34.72 -8.79
C CYS A 698 11.29 -34.39 -10.29
N GLY A 699 12.23 -33.51 -10.72
CA GLY A 699 12.39 -33.12 -12.10
C GLY A 699 11.33 -32.15 -12.65
N SER A 700 10.42 -31.66 -11.82
CA SER A 700 9.36 -30.73 -12.23
C SER A 700 9.91 -29.34 -12.54
N HIS A 701 9.30 -28.68 -13.53
CA HIS A 701 9.51 -27.26 -13.87
C HIS A 701 8.50 -26.33 -13.16
N HIS A 702 7.55 -26.86 -12.37
CA HIS A 702 6.57 -26.07 -11.63
C HIS A 702 7.19 -25.53 -10.35
N ILE A 703 8.01 -24.48 -10.49
CA ILE A 703 8.70 -23.83 -9.37
C ILE A 703 8.02 -22.51 -9.06
N ASP A 704 7.48 -22.39 -7.87
CA ASP A 704 7.02 -21.13 -7.30
C ASP A 704 8.22 -20.34 -6.75
N LYS A 705 8.45 -19.15 -7.29
CA LYS A 705 9.52 -18.22 -6.90
C LYS A 705 8.91 -17.12 -6.05
N LEU A 706 8.80 -17.37 -4.74
CA LEU A 706 8.25 -16.40 -3.81
C LEU A 706 9.21 -15.22 -3.65
N GLN A 707 8.73 -14.03 -3.94
CA GLN A 707 9.50 -12.78 -3.90
C GLN A 707 8.73 -11.69 -3.18
N ARG A 708 9.48 -10.71 -2.68
CA ARG A 708 8.89 -9.54 -2.02
C ARG A 708 8.84 -8.35 -2.99
N ILE A 709 7.66 -7.74 -3.10
CA ILE A 709 7.47 -6.47 -3.79
C ILE A 709 7.16 -5.39 -2.75
N THR A 710 7.92 -4.31 -2.72
CA THR A 710 7.73 -3.11 -1.89
C THR A 710 7.36 -3.30 -0.40
N GLY A 711 7.44 -4.50 0.16
CA GLY A 711 7.19 -4.73 1.59
C GLY A 711 6.26 -5.88 1.91
N TYR A 712 5.59 -6.47 0.92
CA TYR A 712 4.78 -7.67 1.09
C TYR A 712 5.16 -8.75 0.09
N LEU A 713 4.74 -9.98 0.37
CA LEU A 713 5.02 -11.12 -0.49
C LEU A 713 4.03 -11.19 -1.64
N VAL A 714 4.48 -11.74 -2.76
CA VAL A 714 3.64 -12.11 -3.90
C VAL A 714 4.01 -13.54 -4.30
N GLY A 715 3.03 -14.42 -4.37
CA GLY A 715 3.23 -15.85 -4.66
C GLY A 715 3.72 -16.16 -6.07
N THR A 716 3.67 -15.19 -7.01
CA THR A 716 4.16 -15.36 -8.38
C THR A 716 4.61 -14.02 -8.96
N THR A 717 5.75 -14.04 -9.64
CA THR A 717 6.28 -12.85 -10.32
C THR A 717 5.58 -12.57 -11.65
N ASP A 718 4.75 -13.46 -12.16
CA ASP A 718 4.01 -13.32 -13.42
C ASP A 718 3.07 -12.11 -13.43
N ARG A 719 2.63 -11.68 -12.24
CA ARG A 719 1.74 -10.52 -12.05
C ARG A 719 2.49 -9.21 -11.86
N TRP A 720 3.82 -9.22 -11.91
CA TRP A 720 4.60 -8.02 -11.75
C TRP A 720 4.66 -7.22 -13.05
N ASN A 721 4.63 -5.89 -12.94
CA ASN A 721 4.84 -5.01 -14.09
C ASN A 721 6.32 -4.98 -14.53
N SER A 722 6.56 -4.44 -15.73
CA SER A 722 7.89 -4.42 -16.35
C SER A 722 8.95 -3.72 -15.49
N GLY A 723 8.60 -2.61 -14.83
CA GLY A 723 9.52 -1.87 -13.96
C GLY A 723 9.95 -2.67 -12.73
N LYS A 724 9.02 -3.40 -12.11
CA LYS A 724 9.33 -4.25 -10.95
C LYS A 724 10.13 -5.51 -11.32
N LEU A 725 9.89 -6.08 -12.47
CA LEU A 725 10.72 -7.19 -12.98
C LEU A 725 12.16 -6.72 -13.25
N ALA A 726 12.34 -5.52 -13.83
CA ALA A 726 13.66 -4.95 -14.05
C ALA A 726 14.37 -4.65 -12.71
N GLU A 727 13.66 -4.11 -11.71
CA GLU A 727 14.19 -3.90 -10.36
C GLU A 727 14.63 -5.22 -9.71
N LEU A 728 13.81 -6.27 -9.83
CA LEU A 728 14.13 -7.59 -9.28
C LEU A 728 15.39 -8.18 -9.93
N HIS A 729 15.53 -8.04 -11.25
CA HIS A 729 16.70 -8.51 -11.98
C HIS A 729 17.99 -7.82 -11.55
N ASP A 730 17.91 -6.53 -11.19
CA ASP A 730 19.07 -5.72 -10.81
C ASP A 730 19.44 -5.83 -9.33
N ARG A 731 18.60 -6.46 -8.48
CA ARG A 731 18.83 -6.56 -7.04
C ARG A 731 20.10 -7.33 -6.72
N VAL A 732 20.89 -6.76 -5.80
CA VAL A 732 22.08 -7.39 -5.24
C VAL A 732 21.86 -7.74 -3.76
N THR A 733 22.54 -8.78 -3.28
CA THR A 733 22.53 -9.16 -1.86
C THR A 733 23.44 -8.25 -1.05
N HIS A 734 23.08 -8.03 0.22
CA HIS A 734 23.86 -7.24 1.18
C HIS A 734 24.66 -8.18 2.07
N ILE A 735 25.79 -8.65 1.55
CA ILE A 735 26.65 -9.62 2.24
C ILE A 735 27.45 -8.93 3.33
N GLY A 736 27.52 -9.57 4.48
CA GLY A 736 28.35 -9.42 5.66
C GLY A 736 29.09 -8.09 5.93
N GLY A 737 28.94 -7.58 7.13
CA GLY A 737 29.81 -6.60 7.73
C GLY A 737 30.33 -7.12 9.04
#